data_de066aca045c434c8e00726d8f8374cd
#
_entry.id   de066aca045c434c8e00726d8f8374cd
#
_cell.length_a   1.000
_cell.length_b   1.000
_cell.length_c   1.000
_cell.angle_alpha   90.00
_cell.angle_beta   90.00
_cell.angle_gamma   90.00
#
_symmetry.space_group_name_H-M   'P 1'
#
loop_
_entity.id
_entity.type
_entity.pdbx_description
1 polymer ?
#
loop_
_entity_poly.entity_id
_entity_poly.type
_entity_poly.pdbx_seq_one_letter_code
_entity_poly.pdbx_strand_id
1 'polypeptide(L)'
;GLIKLLTVMMLSLASVAPLSAQVPPDETWRTLRTEHFRVTFPERLEGMGRAAADRAERAFEELSSAFSEPPDGLIDVLLTDHIDMSNGFAQYTPSNRITVYARPPVDDLALGYFDDWLELVITHELAHVVHLDRTGTWVGDLARGVFGRVNAPWPFFPASAVPRWVSEGLATWYESELTDAGRVRGTYHDMVLRTAALEGRFESIGQAAGGSPQWPEGTRAYAYGSLFFEHLLDKYGDERMDQFIEAVAGQWIPYRLDAAGRSSFGVSLSDEWAAWADQARSEAEGLDSELASLGAISAPERLTNNARWGLHPKVSTDGSALVYVRSNAKSDQQLVLANADGSEERTLTRTNQLATFDFTPTGDVLFAQLEFEDRYRAFSDLYLVSQSGVVTRVTTGARLTHPSVGGDGSWAIAVAEGEGTTSLVRIDLSNGEVEDLVASSDGVLWTFPSVSPDGRWIAVTRWTAGANQDVVILDAQGRVVHEVTSDRALDGAPDWSADGNYIVWSSDRTGILNVLGAPVDPQSGQAGTPVLLTNVRTGAAYPSLDPSGEWLYFSGYHVDGWEVERVAFDPAGLAPAPTADQRFAPRGAQPARGSADGEIQDYSPLSTLLPTYWEPILREPVETRTVQGDDVFIPGRELLGYAVGAQTGGVDLVGRHAYGALARIFTTGGKAEGGLSYMYSGLGNPVLGLRASQRWDDDGPRLARRNQGAPLDTLYVLKRERSVSASVSFSRPSWRRSTSLSFSGGVVWEDRELLDDALEPSAVYKLNRPGTQLSDFSASFYVSTARGHSFQMGGARGASLFVRARVRNELSLPDSLAGVVGSDRSTDEVIGRVQGYLPVDGPGFASHVFAVRGTFGVAHGPGADIGYFDVGGASGSGETVTGTNLFGGSPIFLPLRGYRTSIRSGRYAWSASAEYRVPLALFNWGLGAWPLHFDRVFGSVFADAGNAWGPDASPSGFANVRRDPLVSVGAEITAQVLTFYRVSMRVRTGVALPLVEGDGARIYLRIGVPF
;
A
#
# COMPACT_ATOMS: atom_id res chain seq x y z
N GLY A 1 -18.68 -16.35 27.13
CA GLY A 1 -18.23 -16.66 25.75
C GLY A 1 -18.44 -15.49 24.81
N LEU A 2 -19.70 -15.13 24.50
CA LEU A 2 -20.04 -14.11 23.49
C LEU A 2 -19.65 -12.68 23.91
N ILE A 3 -19.79 -12.35 25.18
CA ILE A 3 -19.41 -11.02 25.72
C ILE A 3 -17.88 -10.88 25.71
N LYS A 4 -17.12 -11.93 26.05
CA LYS A 4 -15.65 -11.93 25.92
C LYS A 4 -15.20 -11.78 24.46
N LEU A 5 -15.92 -12.41 23.53
CA LEU A 5 -15.65 -12.30 22.08
C LEU A 5 -15.93 -10.87 21.58
N LEU A 6 -17.04 -10.26 21.99
CA LEU A 6 -17.41 -8.89 21.62
C LEU A 6 -16.48 -7.83 22.25
N THR A 7 -16.10 -7.99 23.52
CA THR A 7 -15.15 -7.07 24.18
C THR A 7 -13.75 -7.17 23.56
N VAL A 8 -13.32 -8.37 23.23
CA VAL A 8 -12.04 -8.60 22.56
C VAL A 8 -12.09 -8.12 21.11
N MET A 9 -13.20 -8.29 20.39
CA MET A 9 -13.39 -7.73 19.04
C MET A 9 -13.37 -6.20 19.02
N MET A 10 -13.92 -5.54 20.05
CA MET A 10 -13.89 -4.07 20.14
C MET A 10 -12.50 -3.50 20.46
N LEU A 11 -11.69 -4.21 21.22
CA LEU A 11 -10.33 -3.81 21.57
C LEU A 11 -9.30 -4.17 20.48
N SER A 12 -9.70 -4.99 19.51
CA SER A 12 -8.80 -5.56 18.51
C SER A 12 -8.66 -4.80 17.20
N LEU A 13 -9.40 -3.74 16.99
CA LEU A 13 -9.38 -2.98 15.75
C LEU A 13 -8.35 -1.83 15.71
N ALA A 14 -7.59 -1.66 16.77
CA ALA A 14 -6.88 -0.42 17.04
C ALA A 14 -5.35 -0.53 17.00
N SER A 15 -4.73 -1.14 16.03
CA SER A 15 -3.28 -0.96 15.85
C SER A 15 -2.74 -1.32 14.45
N VAL A 16 -3.33 -0.75 13.41
CA VAL A 16 -2.53 -0.44 12.23
C VAL A 16 -2.24 1.05 12.36
N ALA A 17 -1.04 1.40 12.87
CA ALA A 17 -0.56 2.75 12.65
C ALA A 17 -0.61 2.98 11.13
N PRO A 18 -1.34 3.98 10.63
CA PRO A 18 -1.28 4.32 9.23
C PRO A 18 0.19 4.58 8.93
N LEU A 19 0.71 3.94 7.89
CA LEU A 19 1.91 4.43 7.22
C LEU A 19 1.54 5.82 6.71
N SER A 20 1.70 6.85 7.56
CA SER A 20 1.65 8.22 7.11
C SER A 20 2.68 8.33 6.01
N ALA A 21 2.32 8.91 4.88
CA ALA A 21 3.24 9.19 3.80
C ALA A 21 4.47 9.86 4.40
N GLN A 22 5.61 9.23 4.23
CA GLN A 22 6.86 9.76 4.78
C GLN A 22 7.35 10.80 3.79
N VAL A 23 6.94 12.05 4.00
CA VAL A 23 7.47 13.19 3.24
C VAL A 23 8.86 13.56 3.76
N PRO A 24 9.70 14.28 2.98
CA PRO A 24 11.04 14.71 3.41
C PRO A 24 10.96 15.62 4.63
N PRO A 25 11.29 15.16 5.83
CA PRO A 25 11.15 15.97 7.04
C PRO A 25 12.27 17.01 7.18
N ASP A 26 13.29 16.94 6.34
CA ASP A 26 14.45 17.81 6.27
C ASP A 26 14.26 19.04 5.35
N GLU A 27 13.16 19.10 4.58
CA GLU A 27 12.80 20.28 3.79
C GLU A 27 12.38 21.48 4.64
N THR A 28 12.43 22.68 4.05
CA THR A 28 11.87 23.90 4.65
C THR A 28 10.37 23.92 4.41
N TRP A 29 9.62 23.62 5.47
CA TRP A 29 8.15 23.60 5.43
C TRP A 29 7.57 24.91 5.92
N ARG A 30 6.54 25.40 5.21
CA ARG A 30 5.75 26.59 5.52
C ARG A 30 4.31 26.22 5.81
N THR A 31 3.59 27.07 6.53
CA THR A 31 2.19 26.85 6.88
C THR A 31 1.39 28.14 6.67
N LEU A 32 0.30 28.00 5.90
CA LEU A 32 -0.76 29.01 5.76
C LEU A 32 -1.99 28.54 6.55
N ARG A 33 -2.58 29.42 7.34
CA ARG A 33 -3.80 29.15 8.08
C ARG A 33 -4.95 29.95 7.51
N THR A 34 -6.08 29.28 7.27
CA THR A 34 -7.36 29.85 6.88
C THR A 34 -8.40 29.62 8.00
N GLU A 35 -9.68 29.82 7.73
CA GLU A 35 -10.75 29.63 8.71
C GLU A 35 -10.87 28.16 9.15
N HIS A 36 -10.94 27.21 8.20
CA HIS A 36 -11.15 25.79 8.45
C HIS A 36 -9.88 24.94 8.24
N PHE A 37 -8.85 25.48 7.59
CA PHE A 37 -7.66 24.69 7.23
C PHE A 37 -6.34 25.22 7.76
N ARG A 38 -5.40 24.28 7.89
CA ARG A 38 -3.98 24.57 8.07
C ARG A 38 -3.24 23.86 6.94
N VAL A 39 -2.83 24.64 5.91
CA VAL A 39 -2.17 24.12 4.71
C VAL A 39 -0.66 24.22 4.90
N THR A 40 0.02 23.09 4.86
CA THR A 40 1.47 22.97 5.03
C THR A 40 2.11 22.48 3.73
N PHE A 41 3.16 23.13 3.28
CA PHE A 41 3.82 22.90 2.00
C PHE A 41 5.32 23.20 2.06
N PRO A 42 6.14 22.63 1.17
CA PRO A 42 7.53 23.04 0.98
C PRO A 42 7.60 24.50 0.50
N GLU A 43 8.57 25.28 0.98
CA GLU A 43 8.70 26.72 0.66
C GLU A 43 8.64 27.02 -0.86
N ARG A 44 9.22 26.13 -1.69
CA ARG A 44 9.19 26.25 -3.16
C ARG A 44 7.79 26.12 -3.79
N LEU A 45 6.81 25.56 -3.05
CA LEU A 45 5.41 25.39 -3.50
C LEU A 45 4.47 26.45 -2.91
N GLU A 46 4.95 27.63 -2.53
CA GLU A 46 4.13 28.68 -1.92
C GLU A 46 2.89 29.03 -2.77
N GLY A 47 3.08 29.26 -4.08
CA GLY A 47 1.97 29.60 -4.97
C GLY A 47 0.89 28.51 -5.01
N MET A 48 1.31 27.25 -5.11
CA MET A 48 0.41 26.09 -5.08
C MET A 48 -0.23 25.91 -3.68
N GLY A 49 0.50 26.18 -2.60
CA GLY A 49 -0.04 26.15 -1.23
C GLY A 49 -1.16 27.18 -1.00
N ARG A 50 -1.01 28.37 -1.54
CA ARG A 50 -2.08 29.41 -1.50
C ARG A 50 -3.28 29.00 -2.37
N ALA A 51 -3.05 28.42 -3.52
CA ALA A 51 -4.10 27.88 -4.37
C ALA A 51 -4.85 26.73 -3.68
N ALA A 52 -4.11 25.78 -3.07
CA ALA A 52 -4.72 24.68 -2.32
C ALA A 52 -5.60 25.17 -1.15
N ALA A 53 -5.18 26.23 -0.46
CA ALA A 53 -5.96 26.82 0.62
C ALA A 53 -7.28 27.45 0.12
N ASP A 54 -7.27 28.12 -1.01
CA ASP A 54 -8.49 28.68 -1.66
C ASP A 54 -9.46 27.55 -2.09
N ARG A 55 -8.94 26.48 -2.73
CA ARG A 55 -9.76 25.33 -3.15
C ARG A 55 -10.34 24.59 -1.94
N ALA A 56 -9.54 24.44 -0.87
CA ALA A 56 -10.00 23.76 0.34
C ALA A 56 -11.17 24.49 1.01
N GLU A 57 -11.10 25.82 1.13
CA GLU A 57 -12.21 26.60 1.71
C GLU A 57 -13.47 26.53 0.85
N ARG A 58 -13.35 26.62 -0.47
CA ARG A 58 -14.50 26.49 -1.37
C ARG A 58 -15.13 25.09 -1.30
N ALA A 59 -14.32 24.04 -1.39
CA ALA A 59 -14.79 22.67 -1.26
C ALA A 59 -15.46 22.43 0.10
N PHE A 60 -14.95 23.04 1.17
CA PHE A 60 -15.57 22.95 2.50
C PHE A 60 -16.94 23.63 2.57
N GLU A 61 -17.08 24.80 1.99
CA GLU A 61 -18.36 25.53 1.92
C GLU A 61 -19.42 24.73 1.16
N GLU A 62 -19.03 24.18 -0.01
CA GLU A 62 -19.93 23.39 -0.85
C GLU A 62 -20.33 22.06 -0.19
N LEU A 63 -19.36 21.28 0.33
CA LEU A 63 -19.63 20.04 1.04
C LEU A 63 -20.42 20.26 2.33
N SER A 64 -20.14 21.35 3.08
CA SER A 64 -20.87 21.68 4.30
C SER A 64 -22.33 22.00 4.03
N SER A 65 -22.66 22.48 2.83
CA SER A 65 -24.06 22.68 2.42
C SER A 65 -24.79 21.37 2.10
N ALA A 66 -24.06 20.33 1.71
CA ALA A 66 -24.58 19.01 1.33
C ALA A 66 -24.72 18.04 2.52
N PHE A 67 -24.05 18.30 3.64
CA PHE A 67 -24.04 17.44 4.82
C PHE A 67 -24.66 18.15 6.04
N SER A 68 -25.38 17.40 6.86
CA SER A 68 -26.07 17.93 8.05
C SER A 68 -25.11 18.52 9.10
N GLU A 69 -23.88 18.00 9.19
CA GLU A 69 -22.88 18.47 10.17
C GLU A 69 -21.48 18.38 9.58
N PRO A 70 -20.80 19.53 9.34
CA PRO A 70 -19.40 19.55 8.92
C PRO A 70 -18.47 19.12 10.06
N PRO A 71 -17.23 18.72 9.77
CA PRO A 71 -16.25 18.37 10.78
C PRO A 71 -15.89 19.56 11.67
N ASP A 72 -15.73 19.31 12.97
CA ASP A 72 -15.28 20.32 13.92
C ASP A 72 -13.76 20.54 13.87
N GLY A 73 -13.33 21.79 14.01
CA GLY A 73 -11.93 22.19 14.16
C GLY A 73 -11.15 22.25 12.84
N LEU A 74 -9.84 22.54 12.96
CA LEU A 74 -8.98 22.71 11.80
C LEU A 74 -8.67 21.36 11.14
N ILE A 75 -8.73 21.34 9.81
CA ILE A 75 -8.30 20.23 8.97
C ILE A 75 -6.89 20.53 8.46
N ASP A 76 -5.97 19.56 8.63
CA ASP A 76 -4.61 19.68 8.12
C ASP A 76 -4.53 19.27 6.65
N VAL A 77 -4.02 20.13 5.80
CA VAL A 77 -3.69 19.81 4.40
C VAL A 77 -2.18 19.83 4.24
N LEU A 78 -1.61 18.72 3.79
CA LEU A 78 -0.19 18.58 3.48
C LEU A 78 -0.01 18.48 1.98
N LEU A 79 0.56 19.51 1.37
CA LEU A 79 0.95 19.48 -0.04
C LEU A 79 2.41 19.03 -0.15
N THR A 80 2.71 18.10 -1.06
CA THR A 80 4.04 17.54 -1.21
C THR A 80 4.37 17.22 -2.67
N ASP A 81 5.67 17.25 -3.00
CA ASP A 81 6.21 16.99 -4.33
C ASP A 81 7.51 16.16 -4.24
N HIS A 82 7.47 15.08 -3.48
CA HIS A 82 8.62 14.22 -3.21
C HIS A 82 8.66 12.94 -4.06
N ILE A 83 7.64 12.73 -4.88
CA ILE A 83 7.55 11.57 -5.76
C ILE A 83 6.78 11.95 -7.05
N ASP A 84 7.25 11.45 -8.19
CA ASP A 84 6.61 11.68 -9.49
C ASP A 84 5.42 10.72 -9.68
N MET A 85 4.45 10.86 -8.80
CA MET A 85 3.16 10.17 -8.85
C MET A 85 2.05 11.14 -8.45
N SER A 86 0.89 11.00 -9.07
CA SER A 86 -0.33 11.74 -8.72
C SER A 86 -1.13 10.96 -7.70
N ASN A 87 -1.47 11.56 -6.57
CA ASN A 87 -2.27 10.93 -5.53
C ASN A 87 -2.83 11.95 -4.54
N GLY A 88 -3.84 11.54 -3.79
CA GLY A 88 -4.32 12.17 -2.58
C GLY A 88 -4.72 11.10 -1.57
N PHE A 89 -4.78 11.43 -0.30
CA PHE A 89 -5.40 10.57 0.70
C PHE A 89 -5.83 11.35 1.94
N ALA A 90 -6.96 10.96 2.50
CA ALA A 90 -7.50 11.50 3.73
C ALA A 90 -7.29 10.57 4.92
N GLN A 91 -7.14 11.17 6.08
CA GLN A 91 -7.13 10.50 7.37
C GLN A 91 -8.09 11.23 8.31
N TYR A 92 -9.00 10.49 8.94
CA TYR A 92 -9.89 11.01 9.96
C TYR A 92 -9.41 10.66 11.39
N THR A 93 -8.38 9.86 11.52
CA THR A 93 -7.71 9.49 12.79
C THR A 93 -6.19 9.58 12.64
N PRO A 94 -5.45 10.02 13.66
CA PRO A 94 -5.88 10.57 14.94
C PRO A 94 -6.38 12.02 14.86
N SER A 95 -6.32 12.66 13.68
CA SER A 95 -6.89 13.97 13.37
C SER A 95 -7.29 14.01 11.90
N ASN A 96 -8.16 14.96 11.52
CA ASN A 96 -8.53 15.20 10.14
C ASN A 96 -7.34 15.74 9.36
N ARG A 97 -6.85 14.97 8.39
CA ARG A 97 -5.69 15.30 7.56
C ARG A 97 -5.95 14.90 6.12
N ILE A 98 -5.52 15.75 5.21
CA ILE A 98 -5.50 15.50 3.77
C ILE A 98 -4.05 15.63 3.31
N THR A 99 -3.57 14.70 2.52
CA THR A 99 -2.27 14.81 1.85
C THR A 99 -2.51 14.85 0.36
N VAL A 100 -1.91 15.81 -0.32
CA VAL A 100 -2.03 16.02 -1.76
C VAL A 100 -0.65 15.98 -2.40
N TYR A 101 -0.50 15.18 -3.43
CA TYR A 101 0.68 15.18 -4.28
C TYR A 101 0.53 16.24 -5.36
N ALA A 102 1.56 17.06 -5.51
CA ALA A 102 1.54 18.22 -6.39
C ALA A 102 1.35 17.86 -7.87
N ARG A 103 1.88 16.70 -8.31
CA ARG A 103 1.85 16.25 -9.71
C ARG A 103 0.41 15.99 -10.18
N PRO A 104 -0.08 16.68 -11.24
CA PRO A 104 -1.36 16.39 -11.84
C PRO A 104 -1.34 15.08 -12.68
N PRO A 105 -2.47 14.35 -12.75
CA PRO A 105 -2.55 13.05 -13.46
C PRO A 105 -2.87 13.18 -14.96
N VAL A 106 -2.16 14.02 -15.70
CA VAL A 106 -2.46 14.29 -17.13
C VAL A 106 -2.18 13.12 -18.08
N ASP A 107 -1.52 12.09 -17.59
CA ASP A 107 -1.16 10.86 -18.31
C ASP A 107 -1.94 9.63 -17.82
N ASP A 108 -2.89 9.80 -16.90
CA ASP A 108 -3.71 8.73 -16.33
C ASP A 108 -5.14 8.78 -16.91
N LEU A 109 -5.53 7.78 -17.69
CA LEU A 109 -6.86 7.70 -18.30
C LEU A 109 -7.99 7.65 -17.26
N ALA A 110 -7.74 7.12 -16.06
CA ALA A 110 -8.75 7.02 -15.01
C ALA A 110 -8.93 8.32 -14.23
N LEU A 111 -7.91 9.18 -14.19
CA LEU A 111 -7.89 10.44 -13.43
C LEU A 111 -7.79 11.68 -14.32
N GLY A 112 -7.54 11.52 -15.61
CA GLY A 112 -7.18 12.61 -16.54
C GLY A 112 -8.30 13.62 -16.80
N TYR A 113 -9.57 13.31 -16.47
CA TYR A 113 -10.68 14.24 -16.68
C TYR A 113 -10.87 15.13 -15.45
N PHE A 114 -10.08 16.19 -15.36
CA PHE A 114 -10.13 17.21 -14.29
C PHE A 114 -9.99 18.63 -14.88
N ASP A 115 -10.67 19.59 -14.28
CA ASP A 115 -10.61 21.01 -14.64
C ASP A 115 -9.58 21.80 -13.81
N ASP A 116 -9.31 21.36 -12.58
CA ASP A 116 -8.26 21.82 -11.67
C ASP A 116 -7.88 20.64 -10.77
N TRP A 117 -6.61 20.20 -10.82
CA TRP A 117 -6.16 19.04 -10.03
C TRP A 117 -6.33 19.25 -8.52
N LEU A 118 -5.94 20.43 -7.99
CA LEU A 118 -6.06 20.71 -6.57
C LEU A 118 -7.53 20.72 -6.12
N GLU A 119 -8.41 21.30 -6.92
CA GLU A 119 -9.85 21.33 -6.62
C GLU A 119 -10.44 19.92 -6.59
N LEU A 120 -10.17 19.13 -7.61
CA LEU A 120 -10.68 17.77 -7.70
C LEU A 120 -10.19 16.91 -6.55
N VAL A 121 -8.87 16.85 -6.30
CA VAL A 121 -8.32 15.98 -5.26
C VAL A 121 -8.68 16.44 -3.85
N ILE A 122 -8.69 17.75 -3.58
CA ILE A 122 -9.08 18.27 -2.27
C ILE A 122 -10.57 18.01 -2.02
N THR A 123 -11.43 18.20 -3.00
CA THR A 123 -12.87 17.88 -2.88
C THR A 123 -13.08 16.39 -2.58
N HIS A 124 -12.38 15.51 -3.31
CA HIS A 124 -12.44 14.07 -3.07
C HIS A 124 -12.02 13.70 -1.64
N GLU A 125 -10.86 14.16 -1.22
CA GLU A 125 -10.30 13.82 0.09
C GLU A 125 -11.09 14.48 1.24
N LEU A 126 -11.62 15.68 1.02
CA LEU A 126 -12.47 16.34 1.98
C LEU A 126 -13.81 15.61 2.14
N ALA A 127 -14.39 15.08 1.06
CA ALA A 127 -15.57 14.25 1.14
C ALA A 127 -15.35 13.02 2.03
N HIS A 128 -14.17 12.40 1.99
CA HIS A 128 -13.81 11.35 2.94
C HIS A 128 -13.79 11.86 4.39
N VAL A 129 -13.18 13.02 4.65
CA VAL A 129 -13.13 13.59 6.00
C VAL A 129 -14.54 13.85 6.52
N VAL A 130 -15.37 14.53 5.75
CA VAL A 130 -16.75 14.86 6.14
C VAL A 130 -17.60 13.61 6.37
N HIS A 131 -17.50 12.61 5.48
CA HIS A 131 -18.23 11.35 5.59
C HIS A 131 -17.76 10.51 6.78
N LEU A 132 -16.45 10.24 6.89
CA LEU A 132 -15.92 9.24 7.82
C LEU A 132 -15.81 9.76 9.26
N ASP A 133 -15.82 11.08 9.46
CA ASP A 133 -15.75 11.71 10.78
C ASP A 133 -17.07 11.71 11.56
N ARG A 134 -18.17 11.21 10.96
CA ARG A 134 -19.50 11.21 11.58
C ARG A 134 -19.59 10.22 12.75
N THR A 135 -20.23 10.65 13.87
CA THR A 135 -20.58 9.78 15.01
C THR A 135 -21.98 9.20 14.94
N GLY A 136 -22.96 9.97 14.50
CA GLY A 136 -24.34 9.56 14.29
C GLY A 136 -25.09 9.04 15.53
N THR A 137 -24.42 8.91 16.70
CA THR A 137 -25.03 8.37 17.94
C THR A 137 -24.46 9.07 19.18
N TRP A 138 -25.31 9.29 20.21
CA TRP A 138 -24.86 9.82 21.51
C TRP A 138 -23.77 8.95 22.19
N VAL A 139 -23.73 7.64 21.91
CA VAL A 139 -22.67 6.75 22.40
C VAL A 139 -21.35 7.06 21.74
N GLY A 140 -21.35 7.36 20.43
CA GLY A 140 -20.19 7.80 19.69
C GLY A 140 -19.63 9.12 20.24
N ASP A 141 -20.52 10.10 20.46
CA ASP A 141 -20.16 11.40 21.02
C ASP A 141 -19.56 11.26 22.43
N LEU A 142 -20.18 10.45 23.27
CA LEU A 142 -19.65 10.15 24.61
C LEU A 142 -18.28 9.45 24.52
N ALA A 143 -18.13 8.46 23.67
CA ALA A 143 -16.88 7.74 23.48
C ALA A 143 -15.76 8.67 23.00
N ARG A 144 -16.02 9.51 22.00
CA ARG A 144 -15.07 10.54 21.55
C ARG A 144 -14.78 11.59 22.64
N GLY A 145 -15.78 12.04 23.36
CA GLY A 145 -15.62 13.00 24.46
C GLY A 145 -14.72 12.48 25.60
N VAL A 146 -14.78 11.18 25.87
CA VAL A 146 -13.98 10.53 26.93
C VAL A 146 -12.62 10.06 26.44
N PHE A 147 -12.53 9.41 25.28
CA PHE A 147 -11.33 8.73 24.81
C PHE A 147 -10.62 9.44 23.65
N GLY A 148 -11.25 10.49 23.10
CA GLY A 148 -10.75 11.17 21.91
C GLY A 148 -10.96 10.35 20.64
N ARG A 149 -10.14 10.59 19.66
CA ARG A 149 -10.25 10.04 18.29
C ARG A 149 -9.54 8.68 18.15
N VAL A 150 -10.04 7.70 18.88
CA VAL A 150 -9.52 6.32 18.84
C VAL A 150 -9.81 5.70 17.48
N ASN A 151 -8.82 5.09 16.85
CA ASN A 151 -8.93 4.47 15.52
C ASN A 151 -9.72 3.14 15.59
N ALA A 152 -11.04 3.25 15.78
CA ALA A 152 -11.96 2.11 15.73
C ALA A 152 -13.29 2.54 15.09
N PRO A 153 -13.89 1.74 14.19
CA PRO A 153 -15.14 2.10 13.54
C PRO A 153 -16.25 2.38 14.55
N TRP A 154 -16.61 1.40 15.33
CA TRP A 154 -17.68 1.56 16.33
C TRP A 154 -17.10 1.49 17.77
N PRO A 155 -17.49 2.35 18.71
CA PRO A 155 -18.46 3.45 18.58
C PRO A 155 -17.89 4.78 18.09
N PHE A 156 -16.57 4.87 17.77
CA PHE A 156 -15.88 6.14 17.53
C PHE A 156 -16.15 6.75 16.14
N PHE A 157 -16.11 5.92 15.09
CA PHE A 157 -16.27 6.34 13.70
C PHE A 157 -17.22 5.38 12.95
N PRO A 158 -18.52 5.33 13.34
CA PRO A 158 -19.44 4.34 12.79
C PRO A 158 -19.67 4.50 11.27
N ALA A 159 -19.59 5.69 10.73
CA ALA A 159 -19.63 5.93 9.28
C ALA A 159 -18.50 5.23 8.52
N SER A 160 -17.39 4.90 9.18
CA SER A 160 -16.28 4.15 8.57
C SER A 160 -16.54 2.64 8.44
N ALA A 161 -17.65 2.13 8.99
CA ALA A 161 -18.05 0.72 8.92
C ALA A 161 -18.71 0.35 7.58
N VAL A 162 -18.13 0.79 6.48
CA VAL A 162 -18.62 0.60 5.11
C VAL A 162 -17.56 -0.02 4.21
N PRO A 163 -17.95 -0.70 3.11
CA PRO A 163 -17.00 -1.17 2.11
C PRO A 163 -16.38 0.00 1.34
N ARG A 164 -15.23 -0.27 0.70
CA ARG A 164 -14.51 0.76 -0.07
C ARG A 164 -15.36 1.37 -1.18
N TRP A 165 -16.22 0.60 -1.86
CA TRP A 165 -17.07 1.16 -2.91
C TRP A 165 -18.05 2.23 -2.40
N VAL A 166 -18.44 2.19 -1.11
CA VAL A 166 -19.23 3.27 -0.50
C VAL A 166 -18.36 4.49 -0.26
N SER A 167 -17.20 4.35 0.41
CA SER A 167 -16.37 5.50 0.73
C SER A 167 -15.76 6.15 -0.51
N GLU A 168 -15.18 5.36 -1.42
CA GLU A 168 -14.56 5.86 -2.64
C GLU A 168 -15.61 6.33 -3.67
N GLY A 169 -16.70 5.56 -3.79
CA GLY A 169 -17.79 5.93 -4.71
C GLY A 169 -18.46 7.25 -4.33
N LEU A 170 -18.72 7.47 -3.04
CA LEU A 170 -19.26 8.72 -2.52
C LEU A 170 -18.30 9.90 -2.81
N ALA A 171 -17.00 9.75 -2.48
CA ALA A 171 -16.03 10.82 -2.73
C ALA A 171 -15.89 11.12 -4.23
N THR A 172 -15.89 10.09 -5.08
CA THR A 172 -15.83 10.23 -6.54
C THR A 172 -17.08 10.88 -7.13
N TRP A 173 -18.25 10.60 -6.55
CA TRP A 173 -19.48 11.26 -6.96
C TRP A 173 -19.43 12.75 -6.61
N TYR A 174 -19.04 13.11 -5.36
CA TYR A 174 -18.93 14.52 -4.94
C TYR A 174 -17.88 15.29 -5.72
N GLU A 175 -16.72 14.70 -6.04
CA GLU A 175 -15.73 15.39 -6.88
C GLU A 175 -16.30 15.76 -8.25
N SER A 176 -17.17 14.91 -8.81
CA SER A 176 -17.78 15.14 -10.13
C SER A 176 -19.00 16.06 -10.07
N GLU A 177 -19.70 16.11 -8.94
CA GLU A 177 -20.85 16.99 -8.75
C GLU A 177 -20.44 18.42 -8.41
N LEU A 178 -19.38 18.61 -7.63
CA LEU A 178 -18.93 19.91 -7.12
C LEU A 178 -17.83 20.55 -7.98
N THR A 179 -17.22 19.81 -8.92
CA THR A 179 -16.34 20.39 -9.93
C THR A 179 -16.99 20.38 -11.31
N ASP A 180 -16.34 20.98 -12.31
CA ASP A 180 -16.85 20.99 -13.68
C ASP A 180 -16.34 19.81 -14.53
N ALA A 181 -15.71 18.84 -13.88
CA ALA A 181 -15.16 17.63 -14.47
C ALA A 181 -15.38 16.42 -13.52
N GLY A 182 -14.37 15.57 -13.31
CA GLY A 182 -14.44 14.44 -12.39
C GLY A 182 -14.77 13.11 -13.06
N ARG A 183 -14.53 12.02 -12.32
CA ARG A 183 -14.49 10.65 -12.87
C ARG A 183 -15.85 10.08 -13.26
N VAL A 184 -16.96 10.56 -12.67
CA VAL A 184 -18.31 10.15 -13.08
C VAL A 184 -18.67 10.75 -14.46
N ARG A 185 -18.17 11.94 -14.75
CA ARG A 185 -18.38 12.61 -16.04
C ARG A 185 -17.41 12.15 -17.13
N GLY A 186 -16.29 11.56 -16.74
CA GLY A 186 -15.34 10.96 -17.65
C GLY A 186 -15.84 9.62 -18.22
N THR A 187 -15.16 9.11 -19.22
CA THR A 187 -15.55 7.89 -19.95
C THR A 187 -14.95 6.61 -19.38
N TYR A 188 -13.94 6.72 -18.50
CA TYR A 188 -13.19 5.55 -18.03
C TYR A 188 -14.03 4.62 -17.13
N HIS A 189 -14.77 5.15 -16.17
CA HIS A 189 -15.63 4.34 -15.29
C HIS A 189 -16.77 3.69 -16.09
N ASP A 190 -17.38 4.41 -17.03
CA ASP A 190 -18.36 3.87 -17.96
C ASP A 190 -17.77 2.73 -18.80
N MET A 191 -16.56 2.88 -19.31
CA MET A 191 -15.84 1.83 -20.06
C MET A 191 -15.70 0.55 -19.22
N VAL A 192 -15.31 0.67 -17.96
CA VAL A 192 -15.16 -0.49 -17.05
C VAL A 192 -16.49 -1.23 -16.88
N LEU A 193 -17.59 -0.52 -16.58
CA LEU A 193 -18.89 -1.14 -16.33
C LEU A 193 -19.55 -1.65 -17.63
N ARG A 194 -19.50 -0.86 -18.69
CA ARG A 194 -20.02 -1.22 -20.01
C ARG A 194 -19.37 -2.53 -20.50
N THR A 195 -18.03 -2.61 -20.41
CA THR A 195 -17.31 -3.82 -20.82
C THR A 195 -17.68 -5.02 -19.94
N ALA A 196 -17.80 -4.81 -18.63
CA ALA A 196 -18.24 -5.88 -17.72
C ALA A 196 -19.67 -6.37 -18.04
N ALA A 197 -20.57 -5.47 -18.44
CA ALA A 197 -21.92 -5.80 -18.87
C ALA A 197 -21.92 -6.56 -20.21
N LEU A 198 -21.19 -6.06 -21.21
CA LEU A 198 -21.06 -6.69 -22.55
C LEU A 198 -20.51 -8.11 -22.47
N GLU A 199 -19.52 -8.35 -21.60
CA GLU A 199 -18.87 -9.64 -21.46
C GLU A 199 -19.50 -10.53 -20.38
N GLY A 200 -20.63 -10.12 -19.78
CA GLY A 200 -21.40 -10.89 -18.81
C GLY A 200 -20.68 -11.09 -17.47
N ARG A 201 -19.80 -10.17 -17.09
CA ARG A 201 -18.97 -10.22 -15.88
C ARG A 201 -19.17 -9.02 -14.98
N PHE A 202 -20.37 -8.42 -15.01
CA PHE A 202 -20.74 -7.34 -14.07
C PHE A 202 -20.67 -7.86 -12.63
N GLU A 203 -19.90 -7.19 -11.77
CA GLU A 203 -19.64 -7.66 -10.41
C GLU A 203 -20.86 -7.52 -9.50
N SER A 204 -21.07 -8.49 -8.63
CA SER A 204 -22.04 -8.40 -7.54
C SER A 204 -21.59 -7.40 -6.47
N ILE A 205 -22.53 -6.87 -5.69
CA ILE A 205 -22.24 -5.98 -4.56
C ILE A 205 -21.22 -6.59 -3.57
N GLY A 206 -21.24 -7.91 -3.39
CA GLY A 206 -20.29 -8.63 -2.53
C GLY A 206 -18.87 -8.69 -3.13
N GLN A 207 -18.74 -8.78 -4.45
CA GLN A 207 -17.44 -8.69 -5.13
C GLN A 207 -16.91 -7.26 -5.10
N ALA A 208 -17.74 -6.27 -5.36
CA ALA A 208 -17.38 -4.85 -5.28
C ALA A 208 -16.92 -4.44 -3.86
N ALA A 209 -17.47 -5.07 -2.81
CA ALA A 209 -17.06 -4.88 -1.42
C ALA A 209 -15.70 -5.54 -1.09
N GLY A 210 -15.18 -6.39 -1.95
CA GLY A 210 -13.94 -7.14 -1.76
C GLY A 210 -12.68 -6.37 -2.13
N GLY A 211 -11.54 -6.97 -1.80
CA GLY A 211 -10.19 -6.47 -2.14
C GLY A 211 -9.44 -7.41 -3.08
N SER A 212 -10.15 -8.09 -3.99
CA SER A 212 -9.51 -9.02 -4.93
C SER A 212 -8.58 -8.29 -5.90
N PRO A 213 -7.39 -8.83 -6.18
CA PRO A 213 -6.51 -8.31 -7.24
C PRO A 213 -6.99 -8.66 -8.64
N GLN A 214 -8.11 -9.35 -8.79
CA GLN A 214 -8.73 -9.57 -10.09
C GLN A 214 -9.18 -8.23 -10.68
N TRP A 215 -9.02 -8.09 -12.02
CA TRP A 215 -9.44 -6.86 -12.70
C TRP A 215 -10.93 -6.56 -12.45
N PRO A 216 -11.35 -5.29 -12.25
CA PRO A 216 -10.62 -4.03 -12.40
C PRO A 216 -9.81 -3.58 -11.14
N GLU A 217 -9.46 -4.52 -10.24
CA GLU A 217 -8.52 -4.31 -9.11
C GLU A 217 -8.87 -3.08 -8.25
N GLY A 218 -7.93 -2.12 -8.14
CA GLY A 218 -8.11 -0.89 -7.35
C GLY A 218 -9.24 0.00 -7.86
N THR A 219 -9.45 0.06 -9.16
CA THR A 219 -10.50 0.87 -9.81
C THR A 219 -11.92 0.41 -9.46
N ARG A 220 -12.09 -0.88 -9.10
CA ARG A 220 -13.40 -1.48 -8.72
C ARG A 220 -14.21 -0.60 -7.78
N ALA A 221 -13.59 -0.15 -6.68
CA ALA A 221 -14.31 0.60 -5.65
C ALA A 221 -14.80 1.96 -6.17
N TYR A 222 -14.02 2.60 -7.03
CA TYR A 222 -14.33 3.90 -7.61
C TYR A 222 -15.39 3.78 -8.70
N ALA A 223 -15.18 2.93 -9.71
CA ALA A 223 -16.08 2.81 -10.84
C ALA A 223 -17.46 2.28 -10.43
N TYR A 224 -17.53 1.13 -9.75
CA TYR A 224 -18.80 0.58 -9.29
C TYR A 224 -19.48 1.46 -8.25
N GLY A 225 -18.70 2.05 -7.32
CA GLY A 225 -19.24 2.88 -6.25
C GLY A 225 -19.85 4.18 -6.76
N SER A 226 -19.10 4.94 -7.57
CA SER A 226 -19.55 6.24 -8.04
C SER A 226 -20.75 6.15 -8.98
N LEU A 227 -20.73 5.23 -9.95
CA LEU A 227 -21.83 5.04 -10.89
C LEU A 227 -23.05 4.37 -10.25
N PHE A 228 -22.89 3.59 -9.18
CA PHE A 228 -24.03 3.12 -8.41
C PHE A 228 -24.67 4.25 -7.59
N PHE A 229 -23.90 5.17 -7.01
CA PHE A 229 -24.46 6.36 -6.38
C PHE A 229 -25.14 7.28 -7.40
N GLU A 230 -24.55 7.49 -8.57
CA GLU A 230 -25.20 8.21 -9.66
C GLU A 230 -26.58 7.59 -9.97
N HIS A 231 -26.63 6.27 -10.22
CA HIS A 231 -27.89 5.55 -10.43
C HIS A 231 -28.91 5.73 -9.29
N LEU A 232 -28.46 5.66 -8.03
CA LEU A 232 -29.35 5.84 -6.87
C LEU A 232 -29.91 7.26 -6.79
N LEU A 233 -29.08 8.27 -7.00
CA LEU A 233 -29.44 9.66 -6.82
C LEU A 233 -30.28 10.17 -7.99
N ASP A 234 -30.00 9.76 -9.22
CA ASP A 234 -30.86 10.00 -10.37
C ASP A 234 -32.28 9.44 -10.15
N LYS A 235 -32.37 8.28 -9.51
CA LYS A 235 -33.66 7.60 -9.31
C LYS A 235 -34.43 8.08 -8.08
N TYR A 236 -33.75 8.43 -6.99
CA TYR A 236 -34.37 8.70 -5.69
C TYR A 236 -34.18 10.14 -5.18
N GLY A 237 -33.30 10.93 -5.81
CA GLY A 237 -33.00 12.34 -5.48
C GLY A 237 -31.72 12.50 -4.65
N ASP A 238 -30.99 13.61 -4.89
CA ASP A 238 -29.67 13.90 -4.32
C ASP A 238 -29.69 14.06 -2.80
N GLU A 239 -30.80 14.56 -2.25
CA GLU A 239 -30.98 14.71 -0.81
C GLU A 239 -30.93 13.38 -0.03
N ARG A 240 -31.01 12.25 -0.73
CA ARG A 240 -30.92 10.92 -0.13
C ARG A 240 -29.51 10.53 0.28
N MET A 241 -28.50 11.19 -0.26
CA MET A 241 -27.10 10.92 0.09
C MET A 241 -26.82 11.21 1.56
N ASP A 242 -27.17 12.41 2.04
CA ASP A 242 -27.01 12.77 3.46
C ASP A 242 -27.81 11.81 4.37
N GLN A 243 -29.07 11.50 3.99
CA GLN A 243 -29.87 10.53 4.73
C GLN A 243 -29.23 9.14 4.81
N PHE A 244 -28.53 8.71 3.75
CA PHE A 244 -27.81 7.44 3.74
C PHE A 244 -26.61 7.46 4.68
N ILE A 245 -25.83 8.52 4.66
CA ILE A 245 -24.66 8.69 5.55
C ILE A 245 -25.11 8.70 7.01
N GLU A 246 -26.15 9.44 7.35
CA GLU A 246 -26.72 9.47 8.69
C GLU A 246 -27.28 8.10 9.10
N ALA A 247 -27.92 7.38 8.18
CA ALA A 247 -28.43 6.04 8.45
C ALA A 247 -27.30 5.03 8.71
N VAL A 248 -26.15 5.16 8.07
CA VAL A 248 -24.97 4.34 8.34
C VAL A 248 -24.34 4.70 9.68
N ALA A 249 -24.11 6.01 9.94
CA ALA A 249 -23.49 6.50 11.16
C ALA A 249 -24.35 6.22 12.41
N GLY A 250 -25.66 6.26 12.29
CA GLY A 250 -26.64 6.04 13.35
C GLY A 250 -26.85 4.56 13.75
N GLN A 251 -26.17 3.60 13.17
CA GLN A 251 -26.39 2.17 13.44
C GLN A 251 -25.83 1.73 14.81
N TRP A 252 -26.70 1.14 15.64
CA TRP A 252 -26.28 0.47 16.88
C TRP A 252 -25.48 -0.82 16.65
N ILE A 253 -25.80 -1.53 15.57
CA ILE A 253 -25.04 -2.69 15.09
C ILE A 253 -24.46 -2.26 13.76
N PRO A 254 -23.14 -2.04 13.65
CA PRO A 254 -22.49 -1.61 12.40
C PRO A 254 -22.58 -2.66 11.31
N TYR A 255 -22.20 -2.29 10.10
CA TYR A 255 -22.11 -3.19 8.94
C TYR A 255 -23.48 -3.64 8.36
N ARG A 256 -24.58 -2.99 8.68
CA ARG A 256 -25.92 -3.32 8.15
C ARG A 256 -26.28 -2.43 6.95
N LEU A 257 -25.51 -2.54 5.88
CA LEU A 257 -25.58 -1.67 4.71
C LEU A 257 -26.98 -1.67 4.05
N ASP A 258 -27.61 -2.86 3.86
CA ASP A 258 -28.96 -2.96 3.32
C ASP A 258 -30.04 -2.31 4.22
N ALA A 259 -29.80 -2.25 5.53
CA ALA A 259 -30.73 -1.56 6.42
C ALA A 259 -30.61 -0.04 6.29
N ALA A 260 -29.40 0.48 6.08
CA ALA A 260 -29.20 1.90 5.76
C ALA A 260 -29.86 2.25 4.42
N GLY A 261 -29.69 1.44 3.38
CA GLY A 261 -30.36 1.63 2.09
C GLY A 261 -31.89 1.68 2.21
N ARG A 262 -32.49 0.76 2.95
CA ARG A 262 -33.93 0.79 3.21
C ARG A 262 -34.39 2.04 3.97
N SER A 263 -33.57 2.55 4.88
CA SER A 263 -33.89 3.75 5.65
C SER A 263 -33.83 5.03 4.81
N SER A 264 -32.88 5.12 3.89
CA SER A 264 -32.63 6.32 3.08
C SER A 264 -33.34 6.28 1.72
N PHE A 265 -33.16 5.22 0.94
CA PHE A 265 -33.71 5.08 -0.42
C PHE A 265 -35.02 4.29 -0.47
N GLY A 266 -35.41 3.64 0.63
CA GLY A 266 -36.59 2.78 0.68
C GLY A 266 -36.40 1.38 0.12
N VAL A 267 -35.18 1.04 -0.34
CA VAL A 267 -34.82 -0.23 -0.99
C VAL A 267 -33.59 -0.85 -0.37
N SER A 268 -33.43 -2.17 -0.52
CA SER A 268 -32.20 -2.86 -0.18
C SER A 268 -31.14 -2.53 -1.24
N LEU A 269 -29.95 -2.14 -0.84
CA LEU A 269 -28.86 -1.87 -1.79
C LEU A 269 -28.47 -3.12 -2.58
N SER A 270 -28.57 -4.31 -1.98
CA SER A 270 -28.31 -5.57 -2.67
C SER A 270 -29.31 -5.84 -3.79
N ASP A 271 -30.59 -5.55 -3.58
CA ASP A 271 -31.64 -5.73 -4.59
C ASP A 271 -31.53 -4.67 -5.70
N GLU A 272 -31.27 -3.42 -5.32
CA GLU A 272 -31.12 -2.32 -6.28
C GLU A 272 -29.84 -2.49 -7.14
N TRP A 273 -28.76 -3.00 -6.56
CA TRP A 273 -27.55 -3.36 -7.33
C TRP A 273 -27.81 -4.41 -8.40
N ALA A 274 -28.61 -5.41 -8.07
CA ALA A 274 -29.00 -6.45 -9.05
C ALA A 274 -29.85 -5.85 -10.18
N ALA A 275 -30.80 -4.97 -9.85
CA ALA A 275 -31.61 -4.28 -10.86
C ALA A 275 -30.77 -3.36 -11.76
N TRP A 276 -29.82 -2.64 -11.17
CA TRP A 276 -28.87 -1.82 -11.92
C TRP A 276 -27.95 -2.65 -12.85
N ALA A 277 -27.48 -3.80 -12.39
CA ALA A 277 -26.72 -4.73 -13.24
C ALA A 277 -27.54 -5.25 -14.44
N ASP A 278 -28.85 -5.49 -14.26
CA ASP A 278 -29.75 -5.90 -15.35
C ASP A 278 -30.00 -4.74 -16.31
N GLN A 279 -30.15 -3.52 -15.81
CA GLN A 279 -30.25 -2.31 -16.63
C GLN A 279 -28.97 -2.10 -17.46
N ALA A 280 -27.79 -2.12 -16.84
CA ALA A 280 -26.52 -1.96 -17.53
C ALA A 280 -26.31 -3.01 -18.66
N ARG A 281 -26.80 -4.23 -18.44
CA ARG A 281 -26.76 -5.28 -19.49
C ARG A 281 -27.69 -4.95 -20.65
N SER A 282 -28.89 -4.45 -20.36
CA SER A 282 -29.85 -4.05 -21.40
C SER A 282 -29.37 -2.87 -22.23
N GLU A 283 -28.72 -1.89 -21.59
CA GLU A 283 -28.08 -0.75 -22.25
C GLU A 283 -26.93 -1.21 -23.16
N ALA A 284 -26.09 -2.11 -22.67
CA ALA A 284 -24.98 -2.67 -23.45
C ALA A 284 -25.47 -3.44 -24.70
N GLU A 285 -26.63 -4.13 -24.63
CA GLU A 285 -27.24 -4.80 -25.78
C GLU A 285 -27.71 -3.82 -26.86
N GLY A 286 -28.06 -2.58 -26.51
CA GLY A 286 -28.46 -1.51 -27.42
C GLY A 286 -27.31 -0.81 -28.13
N LEU A 287 -26.08 -0.92 -27.62
CA LEU A 287 -24.91 -0.14 -28.04
C LEU A 287 -24.55 -0.30 -29.54
N ASP A 288 -24.72 -1.49 -30.11
CA ASP A 288 -24.40 -1.74 -31.51
C ASP A 288 -25.16 -0.84 -32.49
N SER A 289 -26.40 -0.47 -32.15
CA SER A 289 -27.21 0.45 -32.96
C SER A 289 -26.68 1.88 -32.95
N GLU A 290 -26.17 2.31 -31.82
CA GLU A 290 -25.54 3.63 -31.67
C GLU A 290 -24.21 3.69 -32.43
N LEU A 291 -23.34 2.69 -32.25
CA LEU A 291 -22.07 2.61 -32.95
C LEU A 291 -22.21 2.52 -34.47
N ALA A 292 -23.21 1.77 -34.96
CA ALA A 292 -23.49 1.67 -36.40
C ALA A 292 -23.86 3.02 -37.04
N SER A 293 -24.35 3.99 -36.26
CA SER A 293 -24.65 5.35 -36.72
C SER A 293 -23.37 6.18 -36.97
N LEU A 294 -22.25 5.82 -36.26
CA LEU A 294 -20.96 6.49 -36.39
C LEU A 294 -20.08 5.88 -37.51
N GLY A 295 -20.37 4.65 -37.93
CA GLY A 295 -19.62 3.94 -38.93
C GLY A 295 -19.58 2.43 -38.71
N ALA A 296 -18.76 1.72 -39.47
CA ALA A 296 -18.57 0.28 -39.27
C ALA A 296 -17.93 0.00 -37.92
N ILE A 297 -18.49 -0.96 -37.17
CA ILE A 297 -17.92 -1.39 -35.89
C ILE A 297 -16.60 -2.11 -36.14
N SER A 298 -15.53 -1.67 -35.52
CA SER A 298 -14.20 -2.27 -35.64
C SER A 298 -14.14 -3.68 -35.07
N ALA A 299 -13.39 -4.55 -35.71
CA ALA A 299 -13.10 -5.90 -35.27
C ALA A 299 -11.57 -6.12 -35.20
N PRO A 300 -10.90 -5.59 -34.16
CA PRO A 300 -9.45 -5.67 -34.03
C PRO A 300 -8.95 -7.10 -33.85
N GLU A 301 -7.73 -7.33 -34.31
CA GLU A 301 -6.98 -8.55 -34.02
C GLU A 301 -6.25 -8.40 -32.68
N ARG A 302 -6.58 -9.24 -31.71
CA ARG A 302 -5.93 -9.24 -30.39
C ARG A 302 -4.59 -9.97 -30.45
N LEU A 303 -3.49 -9.29 -30.14
CA LEU A 303 -2.13 -9.82 -30.21
C LEU A 303 -1.63 -10.38 -28.88
N THR A 304 -2.13 -9.88 -27.75
CA THR A 304 -1.75 -10.37 -26.42
C THR A 304 -2.95 -10.98 -25.69
N ASN A 305 -2.67 -11.77 -24.65
CA ASN A 305 -3.70 -12.40 -23.85
C ASN A 305 -3.27 -12.45 -22.37
N ASN A 306 -4.13 -12.00 -21.46
CA ASN A 306 -3.85 -11.89 -20.03
C ASN A 306 -2.70 -10.91 -19.66
N ALA A 307 -2.47 -9.90 -20.45
CA ALA A 307 -1.53 -8.84 -20.12
C ALA A 307 -2.00 -8.02 -18.91
N ARG A 308 -3.30 -7.88 -18.67
CA ARG A 308 -4.00 -6.96 -17.73
C ARG A 308 -3.72 -5.50 -18.02
N TRP A 309 -2.47 -5.13 -18.10
CA TRP A 309 -1.97 -3.87 -18.59
C TRP A 309 -1.04 -4.17 -19.76
N GLY A 310 -1.59 -4.27 -20.98
CA GLY A 310 -0.88 -4.29 -22.27
C GLY A 310 -0.98 -2.88 -22.86
N LEU A 311 -0.06 -1.99 -22.48
CA LEU A 311 -0.17 -0.56 -22.79
C LEU A 311 0.99 -0.06 -23.65
N HIS A 312 0.72 1.05 -24.34
CA HIS A 312 1.68 1.78 -25.14
C HIS A 312 2.39 0.91 -26.19
N PRO A 313 1.65 0.17 -27.05
CA PRO A 313 2.32 -0.59 -28.10
C PRO A 313 3.09 0.37 -29.03
N LYS A 314 4.34 0.03 -29.33
CA LYS A 314 5.16 0.73 -30.32
C LYS A 314 5.83 -0.28 -31.24
N VAL A 315 5.81 -0.01 -32.55
CA VAL A 315 6.46 -0.83 -33.56
C VAL A 315 7.83 -0.25 -33.88
N SER A 316 8.84 -1.09 -34.04
CA SER A 316 10.19 -0.66 -34.42
C SER A 316 10.20 -0.01 -35.80
N THR A 317 11.17 0.87 -36.07
CA THR A 317 11.29 1.61 -37.31
C THR A 317 11.45 0.74 -38.55
N ASP A 318 11.87 -0.53 -38.41
CA ASP A 318 11.95 -1.52 -39.51
C ASP A 318 10.71 -2.42 -39.60
N GLY A 319 9.72 -2.22 -38.74
CA GLY A 319 8.46 -2.98 -38.74
C GLY A 319 8.55 -4.41 -38.19
N SER A 320 9.71 -4.84 -37.69
CA SER A 320 9.94 -6.23 -37.31
C SER A 320 9.54 -6.55 -35.88
N ALA A 321 9.60 -5.59 -34.98
CA ALA A 321 9.43 -5.76 -33.56
C ALA A 321 8.34 -4.86 -32.98
N LEU A 322 7.68 -5.37 -31.94
CA LEU A 322 6.69 -4.68 -31.11
C LEU A 322 7.19 -4.63 -29.69
N VAL A 323 7.17 -3.44 -29.06
CA VAL A 323 7.38 -3.29 -27.62
C VAL A 323 6.12 -2.75 -26.96
N TYR A 324 5.82 -3.24 -25.78
CA TYR A 324 4.71 -2.76 -24.97
C TYR A 324 4.99 -2.96 -23.47
N VAL A 325 4.28 -2.23 -22.62
CA VAL A 325 4.31 -2.43 -21.15
C VAL A 325 3.34 -3.53 -20.76
N ARG A 326 3.82 -4.48 -19.98
CA ARG A 326 2.98 -5.53 -19.37
C ARG A 326 3.01 -5.48 -17.86
N SER A 327 1.82 -5.57 -17.24
CA SER A 327 1.66 -5.83 -15.81
C SER A 327 0.59 -6.90 -15.61
N ASN A 328 0.98 -8.15 -15.41
CA ASN A 328 0.09 -9.31 -15.28
C ASN A 328 -0.25 -9.69 -13.84
N ALA A 329 0.19 -8.89 -12.84
CA ALA A 329 0.05 -9.14 -11.41
C ALA A 329 0.68 -10.45 -10.88
N LYS A 330 1.35 -11.22 -11.73
CA LYS A 330 2.09 -12.44 -11.38
C LYS A 330 3.61 -12.19 -11.28
N SER A 331 4.08 -11.09 -11.87
CA SER A 331 5.47 -10.65 -11.90
C SER A 331 5.57 -9.14 -11.71
N ASP A 332 6.79 -8.60 -11.60
CA ASP A 332 7.04 -7.16 -11.74
C ASP A 332 6.52 -6.67 -13.10
N GLN A 333 6.21 -5.39 -13.21
CA GLN A 333 5.93 -4.74 -14.49
C GLN A 333 7.14 -4.87 -15.44
N GLN A 334 6.89 -4.96 -16.73
CA GLN A 334 7.89 -5.31 -17.73
C GLN A 334 7.71 -4.50 -19.01
N LEU A 335 8.82 -4.15 -19.66
CA LEU A 335 8.84 -3.94 -21.08
C LEU A 335 8.99 -5.30 -21.76
N VAL A 336 8.06 -5.62 -22.66
CA VAL A 336 8.03 -6.87 -23.44
C VAL A 336 8.38 -6.53 -24.87
N LEU A 337 9.28 -7.30 -25.45
CA LEU A 337 9.61 -7.28 -26.87
C LEU A 337 9.01 -8.55 -27.50
N ALA A 338 8.31 -8.36 -28.62
CA ALA A 338 7.71 -9.41 -29.43
C ALA A 338 7.97 -9.14 -30.92
N ASN A 339 7.65 -10.10 -31.78
CA ASN A 339 7.50 -9.81 -33.21
C ASN A 339 6.29 -8.88 -33.46
N ALA A 340 6.23 -8.19 -34.57
CA ALA A 340 5.14 -7.25 -34.86
C ALA A 340 3.74 -7.91 -34.91
N ASP A 341 3.66 -9.24 -35.08
CA ASP A 341 2.42 -10.01 -35.00
C ASP A 341 2.07 -10.50 -33.59
N GLY A 342 2.81 -10.03 -32.55
CA GLY A 342 2.65 -10.43 -31.16
C GLY A 342 3.30 -11.78 -30.80
N SER A 343 3.91 -12.49 -31.74
CA SER A 343 4.57 -13.77 -31.46
C SER A 343 5.95 -13.59 -30.80
N GLU A 344 6.50 -14.68 -30.24
CA GLU A 344 7.84 -14.75 -29.63
C GLU A 344 8.11 -13.71 -28.54
N GLU A 345 7.13 -13.47 -27.69
CA GLU A 345 7.25 -12.55 -26.57
C GLU A 345 8.42 -12.89 -25.64
N ARG A 346 9.20 -11.88 -25.29
CA ARG A 346 10.21 -11.97 -24.24
C ARG A 346 10.27 -10.69 -23.39
N THR A 347 10.56 -10.84 -22.11
CA THR A 347 10.82 -9.70 -21.23
C THR A 347 12.13 -9.03 -21.63
N LEU A 348 12.07 -7.77 -22.05
CA LEU A 348 13.24 -6.96 -22.34
C LEU A 348 13.88 -6.48 -21.04
N THR A 349 13.09 -5.85 -20.18
CA THR A 349 13.50 -5.47 -18.81
C THR A 349 12.30 -5.38 -17.89
N ARG A 350 12.57 -5.39 -16.57
CA ARG A 350 11.56 -5.12 -15.54
C ARG A 350 11.52 -3.63 -15.22
N THR A 351 10.34 -3.10 -14.99
CA THR A 351 10.08 -1.72 -14.60
C THR A 351 9.33 -1.64 -13.28
N ASN A 352 9.14 -0.46 -12.71
CA ASN A 352 8.44 -0.26 -11.44
C ASN A 352 7.16 0.60 -11.58
N GLN A 353 6.85 1.03 -12.79
CA GLN A 353 5.62 1.74 -13.14
C GLN A 353 5.22 1.37 -14.58
N LEU A 354 4.08 1.86 -15.04
CA LEU A 354 3.67 1.77 -16.43
C LEU A 354 4.59 2.69 -17.24
N ALA A 355 5.76 2.16 -17.62
CA ALA A 355 6.81 2.93 -18.24
C ALA A 355 6.39 3.49 -19.60
N THR A 356 6.64 4.76 -19.82
CA THR A 356 6.59 5.37 -21.16
C THR A 356 7.93 5.21 -21.85
N PHE A 357 7.94 4.99 -23.14
CA PHE A 357 9.16 4.63 -23.86
C PHE A 357 9.06 4.94 -25.36
N ASP A 358 10.20 4.93 -26.02
CA ASP A 358 10.30 5.02 -27.48
C ASP A 358 11.49 4.22 -28.02
N PHE A 359 11.43 3.83 -29.29
CA PHE A 359 12.55 3.16 -29.95
C PHE A 359 13.63 4.14 -30.39
N THR A 360 14.89 3.73 -30.25
CA THR A 360 15.98 4.36 -31.01
C THR A 360 16.05 3.77 -32.42
N PRO A 361 16.66 4.47 -33.39
CA PRO A 361 16.87 3.94 -34.73
C PRO A 361 17.71 2.63 -34.78
N THR A 362 18.44 2.33 -33.71
CA THR A 362 19.24 1.10 -33.59
C THR A 362 18.42 -0.07 -33.03
N GLY A 363 17.14 0.15 -32.64
CA GLY A 363 16.25 -0.84 -32.08
C GLY A 363 16.41 -1.03 -30.56
N ASP A 364 17.22 -0.22 -29.88
CA ASP A 364 17.23 -0.11 -28.43
C ASP A 364 16.03 0.69 -27.96
N VAL A 365 15.64 0.62 -26.68
CA VAL A 365 14.47 1.29 -26.15
C VAL A 365 14.86 2.26 -25.04
N LEU A 366 14.53 3.53 -25.24
CA LEU A 366 14.62 4.58 -24.22
C LEU A 366 13.33 4.57 -23.40
N PHE A 367 13.42 4.48 -22.07
CA PHE A 367 12.23 4.40 -21.21
C PHE A 367 12.38 5.16 -19.90
N ALA A 368 11.27 5.61 -19.36
CA ALA A 368 11.20 6.27 -18.05
C ALA A 368 10.96 5.28 -16.92
N GLN A 369 11.58 5.51 -15.76
CA GLN A 369 11.43 4.68 -14.57
C GLN A 369 11.71 5.50 -13.30
N LEU A 370 10.92 5.26 -12.22
CA LEU A 370 11.17 5.81 -10.90
C LEU A 370 12.42 5.20 -10.26
N GLU A 371 13.23 6.02 -9.60
CA GLU A 371 14.30 5.60 -8.71
C GLU A 371 14.36 6.49 -7.46
N PHE A 372 14.79 5.91 -6.34
CA PHE A 372 14.97 6.64 -5.10
C PHE A 372 16.25 7.50 -5.16
N GLU A 373 16.09 8.80 -5.02
CA GLU A 373 17.21 9.72 -4.80
C GLU A 373 17.75 9.57 -3.37
N ASP A 374 16.84 9.48 -2.41
CA ASP A 374 17.14 9.27 -1.00
C ASP A 374 16.08 8.37 -0.34
N ARG A 375 15.91 8.47 0.96
CA ARG A 375 14.93 7.69 1.72
C ARG A 375 13.48 8.08 1.43
N TYR A 376 13.23 9.32 1.04
CA TYR A 376 11.90 9.92 0.91
C TYR A 376 11.56 10.26 -0.53
N ARG A 377 12.55 10.67 -1.34
CA ARG A 377 12.36 11.18 -2.69
C ARG A 377 12.53 10.08 -3.71
N ALA A 378 11.55 9.95 -4.60
CA ALA A 378 11.60 9.03 -5.73
C ALA A 378 11.15 9.75 -7.00
N PHE A 379 12.07 9.85 -7.96
CA PHE A 379 11.87 10.61 -9.19
C PHE A 379 12.09 9.77 -10.42
N SER A 380 11.44 10.14 -11.51
CA SER A 380 11.56 9.48 -12.80
C SER A 380 12.83 9.92 -13.53
N ASP A 381 13.53 8.96 -14.10
CA ASP A 381 14.68 9.16 -14.94
C ASP A 381 14.61 8.32 -16.20
N LEU A 382 15.39 8.71 -17.20
CA LEU A 382 15.49 7.98 -18.44
C LEU A 382 16.58 6.90 -18.39
N TYR A 383 16.25 5.76 -18.96
CA TYR A 383 17.09 4.58 -19.08
C TYR A 383 17.06 4.07 -20.52
N LEU A 384 18.19 3.61 -21.01
CA LEU A 384 18.28 2.91 -22.29
C LEU A 384 18.41 1.41 -22.03
N VAL A 385 17.59 0.59 -22.68
CA VAL A 385 17.73 -0.85 -22.67
C VAL A 385 18.04 -1.36 -24.08
N SER A 386 19.16 -2.09 -24.20
CA SER A 386 19.52 -2.74 -25.45
C SER A 386 18.60 -3.93 -25.78
N GLN A 387 18.55 -4.36 -27.03
CA GLN A 387 17.85 -5.57 -27.45
C GLN A 387 18.30 -6.83 -26.66
N SER A 388 19.53 -6.85 -26.13
CA SER A 388 20.03 -7.93 -25.28
C SER A 388 19.59 -7.82 -23.81
N GLY A 389 18.86 -6.75 -23.42
CA GLY A 389 18.37 -6.53 -22.07
C GLY A 389 19.36 -5.82 -21.12
N VAL A 390 20.46 -5.27 -21.65
CA VAL A 390 21.40 -4.46 -20.84
C VAL A 390 20.79 -3.07 -20.64
N VAL A 391 20.63 -2.67 -19.36
CA VAL A 391 20.04 -1.37 -18.98
C VAL A 391 21.11 -0.40 -18.56
N THR A 392 21.10 0.81 -19.14
CA THR A 392 21.99 1.92 -18.80
C THR A 392 21.13 3.14 -18.40
N ARG A 393 21.44 3.79 -17.27
CA ARG A 393 20.78 5.03 -16.84
C ARG A 393 21.35 6.19 -17.65
N VAL A 394 20.48 7.00 -18.27
CA VAL A 394 20.83 8.15 -19.11
C VAL A 394 20.85 9.43 -18.28
N THR A 395 19.83 9.65 -17.45
CA THR A 395 19.72 10.85 -16.60
C THR A 395 19.72 10.49 -15.11
N THR A 396 19.94 11.47 -14.23
CA THR A 396 19.96 11.26 -12.77
C THR A 396 19.27 12.43 -12.08
N GLY A 397 18.14 12.16 -11.41
CA GLY A 397 17.36 13.15 -10.68
C GLY A 397 16.72 14.20 -11.56
N ALA A 398 16.56 13.92 -12.86
CA ALA A 398 16.06 14.87 -13.85
C ALA A 398 14.53 14.95 -13.93
N ARG A 399 13.81 14.02 -13.28
CA ARG A 399 12.34 13.96 -13.23
C ARG A 399 11.70 13.90 -14.60
N LEU A 400 12.16 12.99 -15.45
CA LEU A 400 11.76 12.89 -16.86
C LEU A 400 10.85 11.70 -17.12
N THR A 401 9.79 11.95 -17.90
CA THR A 401 8.81 10.97 -18.36
C THR A 401 8.55 11.16 -19.86
N HIS A 402 7.83 10.23 -20.49
CA HIS A 402 7.34 10.31 -21.87
C HIS A 402 8.44 10.67 -22.89
N PRO A 403 9.52 9.88 -22.98
CA PRO A 403 10.56 10.16 -23.98
C PRO A 403 10.06 9.88 -25.40
N SER A 404 10.45 10.72 -26.37
CA SER A 404 10.32 10.49 -27.79
C SER A 404 11.65 10.78 -28.49
N VAL A 405 12.17 9.79 -29.19
CA VAL A 405 13.53 9.82 -29.75
C VAL A 405 13.54 10.51 -31.12
N GLY A 406 14.50 11.42 -31.35
CA GLY A 406 14.70 12.06 -32.64
C GLY A 406 15.17 11.09 -33.73
N GLY A 407 14.84 11.36 -34.99
CA GLY A 407 15.07 10.44 -36.11
C GLY A 407 16.51 9.98 -36.31
N ASP A 408 17.52 10.74 -35.85
CA ASP A 408 18.93 10.35 -35.91
C ASP A 408 19.41 9.56 -34.64
N GLY A 409 18.59 9.46 -33.62
CA GLY A 409 18.89 8.73 -32.39
C GLY A 409 19.90 9.41 -31.43
N SER A 410 20.32 10.64 -31.73
CA SER A 410 21.31 11.37 -30.92
C SER A 410 20.64 12.16 -29.75
N TRP A 411 19.35 12.44 -29.84
CA TRP A 411 18.59 13.23 -28.88
C TRP A 411 17.18 12.69 -28.70
N ALA A 412 16.53 13.15 -27.65
CA ALA A 412 15.12 12.89 -27.39
C ALA A 412 14.42 14.16 -26.86
N ILE A 413 13.10 14.22 -27.01
CA ILE A 413 12.23 15.11 -26.26
C ILE A 413 11.62 14.31 -25.10
N ALA A 414 11.47 14.93 -23.94
CA ALA A 414 10.76 14.33 -22.82
C ALA A 414 9.98 15.38 -22.04
N VAL A 415 9.09 14.92 -21.18
CA VAL A 415 8.36 15.74 -20.22
C VAL A 415 9.17 15.82 -18.94
N ALA A 416 9.50 17.02 -18.49
CA ALA A 416 10.09 17.27 -17.18
C ALA A 416 8.98 17.63 -16.19
N GLU A 417 8.97 16.91 -15.07
CA GLU A 417 8.01 17.05 -13.98
C GLU A 417 8.57 17.97 -12.90
N GLY A 418 7.76 18.79 -12.24
CA GLY A 418 8.20 19.56 -11.10
C GLY A 418 7.21 20.61 -10.62
N GLU A 419 7.13 20.75 -9.31
CA GLU A 419 6.34 21.80 -8.66
C GLU A 419 4.87 21.86 -9.10
N GLY A 420 4.29 20.69 -9.42
CA GLY A 420 2.91 20.59 -9.89
C GLY A 420 2.69 21.03 -11.33
N THR A 421 3.73 21.22 -12.10
CA THR A 421 3.68 21.58 -13.53
C THR A 421 4.51 20.61 -14.37
N THR A 422 4.36 20.71 -15.68
CA THR A 422 5.20 20.00 -16.64
C THR A 422 5.79 20.96 -17.67
N SER A 423 6.96 20.61 -18.20
CA SER A 423 7.64 21.31 -19.28
C SER A 423 8.12 20.32 -20.33
N LEU A 424 8.48 20.79 -21.53
CA LEU A 424 9.13 19.97 -22.53
C LEU A 424 10.63 20.28 -22.56
N VAL A 425 11.43 19.23 -22.54
CA VAL A 425 12.89 19.34 -22.56
C VAL A 425 13.48 18.51 -23.70
N ARG A 426 14.65 18.92 -24.15
CA ARG A 426 15.47 18.18 -25.10
C ARG A 426 16.64 17.54 -24.35
N ILE A 427 16.93 16.30 -24.64
CA ILE A 427 17.98 15.52 -24.00
C ILE A 427 19.01 15.07 -25.04
N ASP A 428 20.29 15.32 -24.82
CA ASP A 428 21.38 14.67 -25.55
C ASP A 428 21.63 13.27 -25.00
N LEU A 429 21.34 12.24 -25.79
CA LEU A 429 21.43 10.84 -25.37
C LEU A 429 22.87 10.35 -25.18
N SER A 430 23.86 11.09 -25.65
CA SER A 430 25.27 10.71 -25.51
C SER A 430 25.85 11.02 -24.13
N ASN A 431 25.34 12.06 -23.46
CA ASN A 431 25.85 12.56 -22.17
C ASN A 431 24.76 12.78 -21.11
N GLY A 432 23.47 12.73 -21.50
CA GLY A 432 22.32 12.96 -20.60
C GLY A 432 22.08 14.44 -20.26
N GLU A 433 22.65 15.37 -21.01
CA GLU A 433 22.42 16.80 -20.83
C GLU A 433 20.99 17.18 -21.22
N VAL A 434 20.33 18.00 -20.37
CA VAL A 434 18.91 18.37 -20.49
C VAL A 434 18.83 19.87 -20.74
N GLU A 435 18.12 20.26 -21.78
CA GLU A 435 17.87 21.67 -22.17
C GLU A 435 16.36 21.93 -22.25
N ASP A 436 15.90 23.08 -21.74
CA ASP A 436 14.50 23.49 -21.84
C ASP A 436 14.12 23.76 -23.31
N LEU A 437 13.02 23.15 -23.75
CA LEU A 437 12.41 23.43 -25.05
C LEU A 437 11.16 24.30 -24.91
N VAL A 438 10.25 23.92 -24.01
CA VAL A 438 9.05 24.69 -23.63
C VAL A 438 9.02 24.79 -22.12
N ALA A 439 9.18 26.00 -21.61
CA ALA A 439 9.13 26.25 -20.18
C ALA A 439 7.74 25.95 -19.60
N SER A 440 7.71 25.57 -18.32
CA SER A 440 6.45 25.41 -17.58
C SER A 440 5.68 26.73 -17.51
N SER A 441 4.37 26.67 -17.53
CA SER A 441 3.49 27.83 -17.32
C SER A 441 2.24 27.43 -16.53
N ASP A 442 1.72 28.37 -15.76
CA ASP A 442 0.52 28.15 -14.97
C ASP A 442 -0.67 27.76 -15.83
N GLY A 443 -1.36 26.70 -15.44
CA GLY A 443 -2.56 26.22 -16.12
C GLY A 443 -2.31 25.54 -17.45
N VAL A 444 -1.05 25.20 -17.79
CA VAL A 444 -0.70 24.43 -19.01
C VAL A 444 0.17 23.26 -18.61
N LEU A 445 -0.21 22.06 -19.03
CA LEU A 445 0.56 20.83 -18.79
C LEU A 445 0.80 20.10 -20.09
N TRP A 446 1.96 19.49 -20.21
CA TRP A 446 2.40 18.76 -21.40
C TRP A 446 2.58 17.28 -21.07
N THR A 447 2.17 16.40 -22.01
CA THR A 447 2.42 14.97 -21.90
C THR A 447 2.45 14.31 -23.28
N PHE A 448 2.98 13.10 -23.39
CA PHE A 448 3.07 12.30 -24.62
C PHE A 448 3.59 13.07 -25.84
N PRO A 449 4.78 13.68 -25.81
CA PRO A 449 5.40 14.20 -27.02
C PRO A 449 5.73 13.06 -27.99
N SER A 450 5.54 13.30 -29.30
CA SER A 450 5.91 12.41 -30.36
C SER A 450 6.60 13.23 -31.46
N VAL A 451 7.87 12.93 -31.73
CA VAL A 451 8.70 13.64 -32.72
C VAL A 451 8.41 13.09 -34.12
N SER A 452 8.18 13.96 -35.10
CA SER A 452 8.02 13.54 -36.51
C SER A 452 9.29 12.85 -37.03
N PRO A 453 9.19 11.92 -37.99
CA PRO A 453 10.36 11.17 -38.50
C PRO A 453 11.48 12.04 -39.04
N ASP A 454 11.17 13.23 -39.59
CA ASP A 454 12.15 14.21 -40.09
C ASP A 454 12.66 15.19 -39.00
N GLY A 455 12.16 15.09 -37.77
CA GLY A 455 12.56 15.90 -36.62
C GLY A 455 12.10 17.34 -36.64
N ARG A 456 11.26 17.76 -37.60
CA ARG A 456 10.80 19.15 -37.74
C ARG A 456 9.62 19.50 -36.86
N TRP A 457 8.78 18.54 -36.57
CA TRP A 457 7.54 18.71 -35.84
C TRP A 457 7.49 17.84 -34.59
N ILE A 458 6.76 18.31 -33.58
CA ILE A 458 6.47 17.56 -32.36
C ILE A 458 4.97 17.59 -32.16
N ALA A 459 4.29 16.46 -32.29
CA ALA A 459 2.91 16.30 -31.83
C ALA A 459 2.93 16.04 -30.34
N VAL A 460 2.06 16.68 -29.56
CA VAL A 460 2.08 16.56 -28.10
C VAL A 460 0.68 16.77 -27.53
N THR A 461 0.38 16.12 -26.44
CA THR A 461 -0.82 16.39 -25.66
C THR A 461 -0.59 17.62 -24.80
N ARG A 462 -1.49 18.60 -24.89
CA ARG A 462 -1.52 19.81 -24.06
C ARG A 462 -2.80 19.83 -23.25
N TRP A 463 -2.68 19.75 -21.95
CA TRP A 463 -3.80 20.05 -21.06
C TRP A 463 -3.81 21.54 -20.70
N THR A 464 -4.99 22.16 -20.73
CA THR A 464 -5.20 23.51 -20.23
C THR A 464 -6.36 23.55 -19.25
N ALA A 465 -6.29 24.51 -18.32
CA ALA A 465 -7.30 24.68 -17.28
C ALA A 465 -8.72 24.70 -17.84
N GLY A 466 -9.64 24.02 -17.14
CA GLY A 466 -11.03 23.84 -17.58
C GLY A 466 -11.31 22.52 -18.29
N ALA A 467 -10.51 21.50 -18.04
CA ALA A 467 -10.60 20.14 -18.58
C ALA A 467 -10.46 20.08 -20.12
N ASN A 468 -9.59 20.90 -20.70
CA ASN A 468 -9.28 20.82 -22.13
C ASN A 468 -7.94 20.07 -22.29
N GLN A 469 -8.00 18.88 -22.85
CA GLN A 469 -6.83 18.07 -23.18
C GLN A 469 -6.80 17.83 -24.67
N ASP A 470 -5.90 18.53 -25.36
CA ASP A 470 -5.86 18.65 -26.81
C ASP A 470 -4.55 18.18 -27.40
N VAL A 471 -4.59 17.69 -28.66
CA VAL A 471 -3.40 17.43 -29.46
C VAL A 471 -3.00 18.70 -30.19
N VAL A 472 -1.74 19.10 -30.00
CA VAL A 472 -1.14 20.23 -30.72
C VAL A 472 0.14 19.83 -31.42
N ILE A 473 0.52 20.56 -32.48
CA ILE A 473 1.77 20.39 -33.21
C ILE A 473 2.67 21.59 -32.93
N LEU A 474 3.90 21.31 -32.48
CA LEU A 474 4.95 22.30 -32.25
C LEU A 474 6.02 22.22 -33.37
N ASP A 475 6.74 23.32 -33.60
CA ASP A 475 7.98 23.29 -34.35
C ASP A 475 9.17 22.80 -33.48
N ALA A 476 10.32 22.58 -34.11
CA ALA A 476 11.54 22.13 -33.41
C ALA A 476 12.07 23.14 -32.34
N GLN A 477 11.52 24.33 -32.26
CA GLN A 477 11.81 25.36 -31.25
C GLN A 477 10.72 25.45 -30.17
N GLY A 478 9.77 24.51 -30.14
CA GLY A 478 8.73 24.44 -29.14
C GLY A 478 7.55 25.40 -29.31
N ARG A 479 7.43 26.07 -30.48
CA ARG A 479 6.32 26.98 -30.73
C ARG A 479 5.13 26.23 -31.31
N VAL A 480 3.91 26.47 -30.79
CA VAL A 480 2.68 25.92 -31.33
C VAL A 480 2.46 26.41 -32.75
N VAL A 481 2.36 25.50 -33.71
CA VAL A 481 2.12 25.76 -35.14
C VAL A 481 0.66 25.46 -35.47
N HIS A 482 0.08 24.43 -34.85
CA HIS A 482 -1.28 24.01 -35.15
C HIS A 482 -1.94 23.38 -33.94
N GLU A 483 -3.21 23.71 -33.72
CA GLU A 483 -4.09 23.03 -32.77
C GLU A 483 -4.92 22.01 -33.54
N VAL A 484 -4.67 20.71 -33.29
CA VAL A 484 -5.35 19.63 -34.04
C VAL A 484 -6.75 19.41 -33.50
N THR A 485 -6.89 19.51 -32.18
CA THR A 485 -8.18 19.48 -31.44
C THR A 485 -8.30 20.70 -30.55
N SER A 486 -9.54 21.05 -30.17
CA SER A 486 -9.83 22.20 -29.32
C SER A 486 -11.22 22.04 -28.69
N ASP A 487 -11.37 21.08 -27.79
CA ASP A 487 -12.60 20.82 -27.05
C ASP A 487 -12.30 20.11 -25.72
N ARG A 488 -13.32 19.65 -25.00
CA ARG A 488 -13.16 19.04 -23.67
C ARG A 488 -13.13 17.51 -23.70
N ALA A 489 -13.12 16.87 -24.87
CA ALA A 489 -12.80 15.46 -24.96
C ALA A 489 -11.33 15.23 -24.57
N LEU A 490 -11.01 14.06 -24.03
CA LEU A 490 -9.63 13.69 -23.73
C LEU A 490 -8.94 13.25 -25.02
N ASP A 491 -8.29 14.19 -25.72
CA ASP A 491 -7.47 13.93 -26.91
C ASP A 491 -6.00 13.85 -26.51
N GLY A 492 -5.33 12.70 -26.73
CA GLY A 492 -3.95 12.55 -26.27
C GLY A 492 -3.19 11.34 -26.82
N ALA A 493 -1.93 11.25 -26.40
CA ALA A 493 -0.98 10.23 -26.85
C ALA A 493 -0.86 10.17 -28.39
N PRO A 494 -0.45 11.27 -29.06
CA PRO A 494 -0.29 11.30 -30.51
C PRO A 494 0.89 10.45 -30.99
N ASP A 495 0.78 9.86 -32.17
CA ASP A 495 1.86 9.18 -32.88
C ASP A 495 1.88 9.54 -34.37
N TRP A 496 3.06 9.50 -35.01
CA TRP A 496 3.25 9.86 -36.42
C TRP A 496 3.30 8.61 -37.30
N SER A 497 2.78 8.73 -38.52
CA SER A 497 3.14 7.80 -39.59
C SER A 497 4.62 7.92 -39.96
N ALA A 498 5.23 6.83 -40.44
CA ALA A 498 6.65 6.79 -40.78
C ALA A 498 7.05 7.77 -41.90
N ASP A 499 6.10 8.17 -42.73
CA ASP A 499 6.30 9.18 -43.79
C ASP A 499 6.04 10.62 -43.31
N GLY A 500 5.58 10.81 -42.10
CA GLY A 500 5.27 12.12 -41.49
C GLY A 500 4.04 12.80 -42.06
N ASN A 501 3.21 12.12 -42.87
CA ASN A 501 2.04 12.68 -43.51
C ASN A 501 0.73 12.48 -42.78
N TYR A 502 0.78 11.75 -41.64
CA TYR A 502 -0.40 11.44 -40.84
C TYR A 502 -0.07 11.40 -39.34
N ILE A 503 -1.02 11.83 -38.51
CA ILE A 503 -0.97 11.64 -37.05
C ILE A 503 -2.20 10.87 -36.59
N VAL A 504 -2.04 10.07 -35.52
CA VAL A 504 -3.11 9.34 -34.83
C VAL A 504 -3.05 9.66 -33.37
N TRP A 505 -4.19 9.62 -32.65
CA TRP A 505 -4.27 9.87 -31.19
C TRP A 505 -5.48 9.19 -30.58
N SER A 506 -5.48 9.05 -29.27
CA SER A 506 -6.62 8.57 -28.48
C SER A 506 -7.63 9.69 -28.28
N SER A 507 -8.93 9.40 -28.36
CA SER A 507 -10.01 10.37 -28.11
C SER A 507 -11.22 9.68 -27.51
N ASP A 508 -11.85 10.28 -26.51
CA ASP A 508 -13.10 9.79 -25.93
C ASP A 508 -14.34 10.59 -26.34
N ARG A 509 -14.23 11.43 -27.36
CA ARG A 509 -15.28 12.37 -27.83
C ARG A 509 -16.62 11.75 -28.15
N THR A 510 -16.69 10.47 -28.46
CA THR A 510 -17.93 9.74 -28.71
C THR A 510 -18.57 9.18 -27.43
N GLY A 511 -18.02 9.46 -26.25
CA GLY A 511 -18.34 8.76 -25.00
C GLY A 511 -17.67 7.38 -24.86
N ILE A 512 -16.91 6.97 -25.86
CA ILE A 512 -16.13 5.74 -25.88
C ILE A 512 -14.73 6.09 -26.36
N LEU A 513 -13.72 5.59 -25.66
CA LEU A 513 -12.33 5.76 -26.05
C LEU A 513 -12.05 5.09 -27.40
N ASN A 514 -11.63 5.86 -28.38
CA ASN A 514 -11.35 5.43 -29.75
C ASN A 514 -10.07 6.07 -30.27
N VAL A 515 -9.57 5.61 -31.42
CA VAL A 515 -8.45 6.21 -32.12
C VAL A 515 -8.96 7.09 -33.24
N LEU A 516 -8.51 8.33 -33.26
CA LEU A 516 -8.69 9.29 -34.35
C LEU A 516 -7.39 9.48 -35.10
N GLY A 517 -7.49 10.09 -36.28
CA GLY A 517 -6.32 10.51 -37.05
C GLY A 517 -6.62 11.59 -38.04
N ALA A 518 -5.56 12.29 -38.48
CA ALA A 518 -5.66 13.36 -39.49
C ALA A 518 -4.44 13.36 -40.40
N PRO A 519 -4.60 13.68 -41.70
CA PRO A 519 -3.46 13.95 -42.58
C PRO A 519 -2.76 15.23 -42.14
N VAL A 520 -1.44 15.28 -42.27
CA VAL A 520 -0.62 16.46 -41.98
C VAL A 520 0.17 16.87 -43.21
N ASP A 521 0.19 18.15 -43.53
CA ASP A 521 1.11 18.70 -44.51
C ASP A 521 2.53 18.76 -43.89
N PRO A 522 3.48 17.93 -44.32
CA PRO A 522 4.82 17.87 -43.73
C PRO A 522 5.64 19.14 -43.92
N GLN A 523 5.21 20.07 -44.82
CA GLN A 523 5.92 21.34 -45.03
C GLN A 523 5.48 22.42 -44.05
N SER A 524 4.21 22.45 -43.70
CA SER A 524 3.64 23.50 -42.83
C SER A 524 3.28 23.03 -41.44
N GLY A 525 3.24 21.72 -41.17
CA GLY A 525 2.77 21.16 -39.90
C GLY A 525 1.25 21.30 -39.67
N GLN A 526 0.49 21.69 -40.69
CA GLN A 526 -0.97 21.86 -40.57
C GLN A 526 -1.67 20.51 -40.74
N ALA A 527 -2.50 20.14 -39.76
CA ALA A 527 -3.34 18.96 -39.83
C ALA A 527 -4.67 19.24 -40.58
N GLY A 528 -5.13 18.24 -41.34
CA GLY A 528 -6.45 18.27 -41.99
C GLY A 528 -7.58 17.87 -41.02
N THR A 529 -8.74 17.57 -41.60
CA THR A 529 -9.92 17.16 -40.83
C THR A 529 -9.71 15.79 -40.15
N PRO A 530 -9.92 15.70 -38.83
CA PRO A 530 -9.88 14.43 -38.11
C PRO A 530 -10.93 13.43 -38.61
N VAL A 531 -10.58 12.14 -38.64
CA VAL A 531 -11.49 11.02 -38.93
C VAL A 531 -11.43 9.98 -37.82
N LEU A 532 -12.52 9.22 -37.63
CA LEU A 532 -12.60 8.13 -36.67
C LEU A 532 -12.00 6.85 -37.27
N LEU A 533 -10.82 6.44 -36.80
CA LEU A 533 -10.09 5.25 -37.29
C LEU A 533 -10.58 3.95 -36.63
N THR A 534 -11.05 4.01 -35.39
CA THR A 534 -11.67 2.88 -34.71
C THR A 534 -13.06 3.23 -34.23
N ASN A 535 -13.96 2.26 -34.19
CA ASN A 535 -15.31 2.36 -33.64
C ASN A 535 -15.55 1.10 -32.81
N VAL A 536 -14.98 1.04 -31.59
CA VAL A 536 -14.99 -0.14 -30.72
C VAL A 536 -16.10 -0.06 -29.67
N ARG A 537 -16.55 -1.24 -29.16
CA ARG A 537 -17.58 -1.32 -28.10
C ARG A 537 -17.03 -0.97 -26.72
N THR A 538 -15.75 -1.23 -26.50
CA THR A 538 -15.13 -1.21 -25.18
C THR A 538 -14.24 0.03 -24.99
N GLY A 539 -13.07 0.04 -25.58
CA GLY A 539 -12.16 1.19 -25.56
C GLY A 539 -10.87 0.88 -26.33
N ALA A 540 -10.32 1.89 -27.02
CA ALA A 540 -9.04 1.84 -27.73
C ALA A 540 -8.22 3.07 -27.39
N ALA A 541 -6.97 2.88 -26.96
CA ALA A 541 -6.09 3.96 -26.53
C ALA A 541 -4.62 3.71 -26.93
N TYR A 542 -3.80 4.75 -26.85
CA TYR A 542 -2.36 4.69 -27.10
C TYR A 542 -2.02 4.08 -28.48
N PRO A 543 -2.44 4.75 -29.56
CA PRO A 543 -2.20 4.25 -30.90
C PRO A 543 -0.73 4.33 -31.32
N SER A 544 -0.32 3.45 -32.23
CA SER A 544 0.95 3.49 -32.93
C SER A 544 0.78 2.98 -34.37
N LEU A 545 1.31 3.70 -35.35
CA LEU A 545 1.28 3.26 -36.72
C LEU A 545 2.52 2.44 -37.05
N ASP A 546 2.33 1.34 -37.77
CA ASP A 546 3.48 0.59 -38.29
C ASP A 546 4.16 1.32 -39.44
N PRO A 547 5.47 1.09 -39.66
CA PRO A 547 6.22 1.79 -40.72
C PRO A 547 5.74 1.49 -42.13
N SER A 548 5.07 0.38 -42.39
CA SER A 548 4.48 0.07 -43.68
C SER A 548 3.23 0.89 -44.02
N GLY A 549 2.58 1.43 -42.95
CA GLY A 549 1.28 2.08 -43.04
C GLY A 549 0.12 1.11 -43.31
N GLU A 550 0.30 -0.19 -43.04
CA GLU A 550 -0.75 -1.20 -43.22
C GLU A 550 -1.55 -1.43 -41.93
N TRP A 551 -0.94 -1.20 -40.75
CA TRP A 551 -1.52 -1.54 -39.48
C TRP A 551 -1.51 -0.37 -38.48
N LEU A 552 -2.63 -0.23 -37.78
CA LEU A 552 -2.78 0.63 -36.61
C LEU A 552 -2.81 -0.28 -35.36
N TYR A 553 -1.80 -0.16 -34.50
CA TYR A 553 -1.70 -0.81 -33.21
C TYR A 553 -2.27 0.10 -32.12
N PHE A 554 -2.87 -0.49 -31.10
CA PHE A 554 -3.38 0.25 -29.93
C PHE A 554 -3.57 -0.68 -28.73
N SER A 555 -3.82 -0.10 -27.56
CA SER A 555 -4.26 -0.82 -26.38
C SER A 555 -5.79 -0.92 -26.40
N GLY A 556 -6.33 -2.13 -26.54
CA GLY A 556 -7.77 -2.42 -26.52
C GLY A 556 -8.21 -2.85 -25.12
N TYR A 557 -9.36 -2.34 -24.66
CA TYR A 557 -9.89 -2.63 -23.33
C TYR A 557 -10.82 -3.84 -23.34
N HIS A 558 -10.63 -4.74 -22.35
CA HIS A 558 -11.42 -5.95 -22.09
C HIS A 558 -11.78 -6.08 -20.61
N VAL A 559 -12.67 -6.96 -20.28
CA VAL A 559 -13.08 -7.22 -18.89
C VAL A 559 -11.94 -7.77 -18.02
N ASP A 560 -10.85 -8.25 -18.61
CA ASP A 560 -9.64 -8.71 -17.93
C ASP A 560 -8.52 -7.65 -17.90
N GLY A 561 -8.75 -6.49 -18.51
CA GLY A 561 -7.80 -5.38 -18.61
C GLY A 561 -7.49 -4.96 -20.04
N TRP A 562 -6.33 -4.36 -20.21
CA TRP A 562 -5.86 -3.85 -21.50
C TRP A 562 -4.98 -4.87 -22.22
N GLU A 563 -5.21 -5.03 -23.51
CA GLU A 563 -4.45 -5.91 -24.37
C GLU A 563 -3.95 -5.15 -25.61
N VAL A 564 -2.84 -5.58 -26.19
CA VAL A 564 -2.37 -5.03 -27.46
C VAL A 564 -3.19 -5.61 -28.59
N GLU A 565 -3.72 -4.73 -29.44
CA GLU A 565 -4.55 -5.05 -30.59
C GLU A 565 -4.07 -4.28 -31.83
N ARG A 566 -4.52 -4.74 -33.00
CA ARG A 566 -4.31 -4.00 -34.26
C ARG A 566 -5.50 -4.11 -35.18
N VAL A 567 -5.66 -3.09 -36.05
CA VAL A 567 -6.59 -3.12 -37.17
C VAL A 567 -5.86 -2.68 -38.45
N ALA A 568 -6.39 -3.00 -39.61
CA ALA A 568 -5.87 -2.46 -40.86
C ALA A 568 -6.02 -0.92 -40.87
N PHE A 569 -4.97 -0.21 -41.24
CA PHE A 569 -4.98 1.23 -41.35
C PHE A 569 -5.44 1.65 -42.75
N ASP A 570 -6.70 2.07 -42.87
CA ASP A 570 -7.28 2.58 -44.12
C ASP A 570 -8.14 3.82 -43.83
N PRO A 571 -7.53 5.02 -43.77
CA PRO A 571 -8.26 6.26 -43.50
C PRO A 571 -9.10 6.74 -44.70
N ALA A 572 -8.97 6.10 -45.88
CA ALA A 572 -9.63 6.56 -47.09
C ALA A 572 -11.15 6.35 -47.02
N GLY A 573 -11.89 7.45 -47.25
CA GLY A 573 -13.36 7.39 -47.30
C GLY A 573 -14.05 7.36 -45.94
N LEU A 574 -13.33 7.46 -44.82
CA LEU A 574 -13.93 7.63 -43.50
C LEU A 574 -14.61 8.98 -43.35
N ALA A 575 -15.70 8.99 -42.58
CA ALA A 575 -16.41 10.23 -42.24
C ALA A 575 -15.54 11.11 -41.31
N PRO A 576 -15.72 12.44 -41.33
CA PRO A 576 -15.14 13.32 -40.34
C PRO A 576 -15.51 12.85 -38.91
N ALA A 577 -14.58 13.00 -37.99
CA ALA A 577 -14.84 12.67 -36.57
C ALA A 577 -16.04 13.46 -36.05
N PRO A 578 -16.89 12.87 -35.20
CA PRO A 578 -18.01 13.58 -34.60
C PRO A 578 -17.52 14.69 -33.64
N THR A 579 -18.39 15.63 -33.33
CA THR A 579 -18.18 16.60 -32.24
C THR A 579 -18.16 15.88 -30.91
N ALA A 580 -17.50 16.48 -29.92
CA ALA A 580 -17.45 15.93 -28.57
C ALA A 580 -18.86 15.71 -27.97
N ASP A 581 -19.04 14.64 -27.23
CA ASP A 581 -20.29 14.27 -26.55
C ASP A 581 -20.76 15.38 -25.61
N GLN A 582 -22.06 15.50 -25.42
CA GLN A 582 -22.67 16.51 -24.53
C GLN A 582 -22.26 16.38 -23.07
N ARG A 583 -21.80 15.20 -22.61
CA ARG A 583 -21.26 14.97 -21.27
C ARG A 583 -20.09 15.91 -20.94
N PHE A 584 -19.34 16.34 -21.93
CA PHE A 584 -18.20 17.24 -21.78
C PHE A 584 -18.58 18.73 -21.75
N ALA A 585 -19.86 19.06 -21.96
CA ALA A 585 -20.31 20.44 -21.88
C ALA A 585 -20.11 21.04 -20.49
N PRO A 586 -19.60 22.27 -20.35
CA PRO A 586 -19.49 22.95 -19.06
C PRO A 586 -20.85 23.09 -18.38
N ARG A 587 -20.91 22.81 -17.06
CA ARG A 587 -22.15 22.97 -16.28
C ARG A 587 -22.50 24.42 -15.95
N GLY A 588 -21.53 25.32 -15.95
CA GLY A 588 -21.76 26.74 -15.64
C GLY A 588 -20.55 27.63 -15.90
N ALA A 589 -20.59 28.84 -15.38
CA ALA A 589 -19.43 29.72 -15.39
C ALA A 589 -18.41 29.20 -14.38
N GLN A 590 -17.20 28.95 -14.85
CA GLN A 590 -16.09 28.55 -13.96
C GLN A 590 -15.93 29.62 -12.88
N PRO A 591 -15.87 29.25 -11.58
CA PRO A 591 -15.55 30.19 -10.53
C PRO A 591 -14.17 30.78 -10.78
N ALA A 592 -13.98 32.06 -10.46
CA ALA A 592 -12.66 32.68 -10.57
C ALA A 592 -11.69 31.95 -9.64
N ARG A 593 -10.63 31.37 -10.21
CA ARG A 593 -9.60 30.69 -9.45
C ARG A 593 -8.79 31.68 -8.67
N GLY A 594 -8.91 31.64 -7.34
CA GLY A 594 -8.27 32.52 -6.40
C GLY A 594 -6.95 31.95 -5.85
N SER A 595 -6.35 32.76 -5.04
CA SER A 595 -5.20 32.40 -4.21
C SER A 595 -5.48 32.96 -2.83
N ALA A 596 -5.43 32.13 -1.79
CA ALA A 596 -5.78 32.56 -0.45
C ALA A 596 -4.81 33.64 0.06
N ASP A 597 -5.36 34.71 0.55
CA ASP A 597 -4.61 35.73 1.30
C ASP A 597 -4.33 35.18 2.71
N GLY A 598 -3.19 35.56 3.28
CA GLY A 598 -2.84 35.17 4.64
C GLY A 598 -1.34 35.22 4.87
N GLU A 599 -0.95 35.30 6.14
CA GLU A 599 0.44 35.26 6.55
C GLU A 599 0.97 33.83 6.55
N ILE A 600 2.06 33.62 5.84
CA ILE A 600 2.77 32.35 5.83
C ILE A 600 3.75 32.33 7.01
N GLN A 601 3.68 31.28 7.79
CA GLN A 601 4.52 31.06 8.97
C GLN A 601 5.42 29.85 8.79
N ASP A 602 6.51 29.81 9.56
CA ASP A 602 7.32 28.60 9.66
C ASP A 602 6.47 27.42 10.22
N TYR A 603 6.66 26.26 9.65
CA TYR A 603 5.98 25.07 10.15
C TYR A 603 6.34 24.77 11.61
N SER A 604 5.33 24.61 12.46
CA SER A 604 5.49 24.24 13.87
C SER A 604 4.99 22.81 14.13
N PRO A 605 5.87 21.86 14.50
CA PRO A 605 5.45 20.48 14.79
C PRO A 605 4.44 20.38 15.94
N LEU A 606 4.54 21.25 16.94
CA LEU A 606 3.71 21.19 18.15
C LEU A 606 2.21 21.26 17.87
N SER A 607 1.82 22.01 16.83
CA SER A 607 0.40 22.18 16.47
C SER A 607 -0.28 20.88 16.02
N THR A 608 0.49 19.91 15.52
CA THR A 608 -0.02 18.62 14.99
C THR A 608 0.44 17.41 15.80
N LEU A 609 1.34 17.60 16.77
CA LEU A 609 1.93 16.54 17.59
C LEU A 609 1.16 16.24 18.88
N LEU A 610 0.29 17.16 19.35
CA LEU A 610 -0.45 16.97 20.59
C LEU A 610 -1.32 15.70 20.55
N PRO A 611 -1.47 14.99 21.69
CA PRO A 611 -2.30 13.80 21.72
C PRO A 611 -3.77 14.14 21.48
N THR A 612 -4.41 13.44 20.57
CA THR A 612 -5.83 13.61 20.21
C THR A 612 -6.70 12.48 20.73
N TYR A 613 -6.08 11.43 21.28
CA TYR A 613 -6.78 10.26 21.80
C TYR A 613 -5.99 9.62 22.95
N TRP A 614 -6.68 8.82 23.74
CA TRP A 614 -6.08 7.82 24.60
C TRP A 614 -6.92 6.53 24.52
N GLU A 615 -6.29 5.49 24.06
CA GLU A 615 -6.93 4.21 23.80
C GLU A 615 -6.86 3.33 25.04
N PRO A 616 -7.99 2.78 25.54
CA PRO A 616 -7.97 1.83 26.64
C PRO A 616 -7.33 0.51 26.18
N ILE A 617 -6.39 0.00 26.95
CA ILE A 617 -5.67 -1.23 26.65
C ILE A 617 -5.80 -2.24 27.78
N LEU A 618 -5.91 -3.50 27.40
CA LEU A 618 -5.95 -4.64 28.32
C LEU A 618 -4.76 -5.56 28.01
N ARG A 619 -4.06 -6.01 29.03
CA ARG A 619 -3.07 -7.07 28.93
C ARG A 619 -3.56 -8.30 29.69
N GLU A 620 -3.30 -9.47 29.12
CA GLU A 620 -3.56 -10.76 29.79
C GLU A 620 -2.75 -10.92 31.08
N PRO A 621 -3.22 -11.76 31.99
CA PRO A 621 -2.51 -12.07 33.22
C PRO A 621 -1.08 -12.55 32.98
N VAL A 622 -0.19 -12.28 33.90
CA VAL A 622 1.14 -12.90 33.93
C VAL A 622 1.01 -14.25 34.64
N GLU A 623 1.26 -15.31 33.89
CA GLU A 623 1.12 -16.69 34.35
C GLU A 623 2.39 -17.48 34.14
N THR A 624 2.75 -18.32 35.11
CA THR A 624 3.79 -19.34 34.94
C THR A 624 3.25 -20.49 34.09
N ARG A 625 4.10 -21.04 33.24
CA ARG A 625 3.76 -22.25 32.50
C ARG A 625 3.80 -23.48 33.40
N THR A 626 2.91 -24.44 33.15
CA THR A 626 3.03 -25.79 33.73
C THR A 626 4.30 -26.44 33.19
N VAL A 627 5.17 -26.87 34.10
CA VAL A 627 6.36 -27.65 33.79
C VAL A 627 6.12 -29.12 34.16
N GLN A 628 6.16 -29.99 33.16
CA GLN A 628 5.98 -31.42 33.32
C GLN A 628 7.24 -32.14 32.82
N GLY A 629 8.01 -32.74 33.72
CA GLY A 629 9.12 -33.64 33.46
C GLY A 629 8.80 -35.06 34.00
N ASP A 630 9.68 -36.01 33.72
CA ASP A 630 9.47 -37.41 34.11
C ASP A 630 9.28 -37.59 35.64
N ASP A 631 9.92 -36.72 36.45
CA ASP A 631 9.81 -36.79 37.92
C ASP A 631 9.35 -35.47 38.57
N VAL A 632 8.97 -34.45 37.81
CA VAL A 632 8.60 -33.13 38.31
C VAL A 632 7.37 -32.60 37.64
N PHE A 633 6.33 -32.31 38.43
CA PHE A 633 5.14 -31.58 37.98
C PHE A 633 5.03 -30.26 38.74
N ILE A 634 5.08 -29.16 38.02
CA ILE A 634 4.86 -27.82 38.58
C ILE A 634 3.66 -27.22 37.87
N PRO A 635 2.56 -27.00 38.59
CA PRO A 635 1.36 -26.42 38.00
C PRO A 635 1.59 -24.96 37.63
N GLY A 636 1.00 -24.54 36.51
CA GLY A 636 0.94 -23.12 36.16
C GLY A 636 0.15 -22.34 37.22
N ARG A 637 0.59 -21.10 37.45
CA ARG A 637 -0.05 -20.19 38.43
C ARG A 637 -0.14 -18.78 37.83
N GLU A 638 -1.30 -18.14 37.99
CA GLU A 638 -1.45 -16.70 37.77
C GLU A 638 -0.65 -15.92 38.83
N LEU A 639 0.28 -15.09 38.38
CA LEU A 639 1.14 -14.27 39.23
C LEU A 639 0.57 -12.86 39.38
N LEU A 640 0.09 -12.29 38.28
CA LEU A 640 -0.59 -11.01 38.21
C LEU A 640 -1.85 -11.18 37.38
N GLY A 641 -2.96 -10.57 37.78
CA GLY A 641 -4.21 -10.57 37.03
C GLY A 641 -4.12 -9.74 35.74
N TYR A 642 -5.26 -9.38 35.20
CA TYR A 642 -5.30 -8.50 34.00
C TYR A 642 -4.66 -7.14 34.30
N ALA A 643 -3.96 -6.56 33.33
CA ALA A 643 -3.52 -5.17 33.42
C ALA A 643 -4.42 -4.28 32.56
N VAL A 644 -4.96 -3.22 33.16
CA VAL A 644 -5.83 -2.25 32.53
C VAL A 644 -5.10 -0.91 32.47
N GLY A 645 -5.22 -0.21 31.37
CA GLY A 645 -4.56 1.07 31.20
C GLY A 645 -4.96 1.80 29.94
N ALA A 646 -4.11 2.72 29.53
CA ALA A 646 -4.30 3.49 28.32
C ALA A 646 -2.99 3.67 27.56
N GLN A 647 -3.12 3.88 26.26
CA GLN A 647 -2.04 4.29 25.37
C GLN A 647 -2.43 5.49 24.53
N THR A 648 -1.44 6.28 24.17
CA THR A 648 -1.56 7.40 23.23
C THR A 648 -0.30 7.50 22.39
N GLY A 649 -0.38 8.23 21.28
CA GLY A 649 0.76 8.52 20.43
C GLY A 649 0.43 9.64 19.45
N GLY A 650 1.45 10.17 18.82
CA GLY A 650 1.31 11.23 17.83
C GLY A 650 2.49 11.25 16.89
N VAL A 651 2.21 11.74 15.68
CA VAL A 651 3.21 12.05 14.65
C VAL A 651 2.85 13.44 14.13
N ASP A 652 3.81 14.32 14.07
CA ASP A 652 3.57 15.64 13.46
C ASP A 652 3.33 15.52 11.96
N LEU A 653 2.74 16.53 11.35
CA LEU A 653 2.24 16.46 9.99
C LEU A 653 3.29 16.04 8.96
N VAL A 654 4.53 16.53 9.08
CA VAL A 654 5.64 16.18 8.18
C VAL A 654 6.51 15.01 8.68
N GLY A 655 6.15 14.39 9.81
CA GLY A 655 6.85 13.22 10.33
C GLY A 655 8.24 13.48 10.93
N ARG A 656 8.55 14.71 11.36
CA ARG A 656 9.80 15.01 12.07
C ARG A 656 9.88 14.37 13.44
N HIS A 657 8.75 14.37 14.14
CA HIS A 657 8.62 13.88 15.51
C HIS A 657 7.51 12.84 15.59
N ALA A 658 7.81 11.74 16.23
CA ALA A 658 6.82 10.74 16.59
C ALA A 658 7.03 10.32 18.05
N TYR A 659 5.94 10.10 18.78
CA TYR A 659 6.01 9.57 20.13
C TYR A 659 4.91 8.56 20.38
N GLY A 660 5.15 7.68 21.35
CA GLY A 660 4.16 6.77 21.92
C GLY A 660 4.32 6.69 23.41
N ALA A 661 3.21 6.64 24.12
CA ALA A 661 3.17 6.47 25.58
C ALA A 661 2.10 5.45 25.95
N LEU A 662 2.41 4.59 26.92
CA LEU A 662 1.46 3.66 27.51
C LEU A 662 1.64 3.55 29.02
N ALA A 663 0.55 3.32 29.75
CA ALA A 663 0.57 3.00 31.16
C ALA A 663 -0.54 2.00 31.50
N ARG A 664 -0.23 0.99 32.32
CA ARG A 664 -1.17 -0.05 32.77
C ARG A 664 -0.94 -0.38 34.21
N ILE A 665 -2.02 -0.79 34.90
CA ILE A 665 -1.98 -1.26 36.27
C ILE A 665 -2.63 -2.65 36.33
N PHE A 666 -1.97 -3.60 36.98
CA PHE A 666 -2.51 -4.93 37.20
C PHE A 666 -3.62 -4.90 38.22
N THR A 667 -4.71 -5.60 37.94
CA THR A 667 -5.88 -5.70 38.83
C THR A 667 -5.58 -6.43 40.16
N THR A 668 -4.53 -7.24 40.16
CA THR A 668 -4.01 -7.92 41.37
C THR A 668 -2.52 -7.57 41.53
N GLY A 669 -2.05 -7.52 42.78
CA GLY A 669 -0.64 -7.26 43.10
C GLY A 669 -0.19 -5.80 43.08
N GLY A 670 -1.05 -4.85 42.67
CA GLY A 670 -0.75 -3.40 42.69
C GLY A 670 0.46 -2.96 41.84
N LYS A 671 0.83 -3.74 40.84
CA LYS A 671 1.97 -3.49 39.96
C LYS A 671 1.55 -2.61 38.78
N ALA A 672 2.49 -1.76 38.31
CA ALA A 672 2.28 -0.89 37.17
C ALA A 672 3.33 -1.15 36.07
N GLU A 673 2.93 -1.01 34.82
CA GLU A 673 3.78 -1.03 33.65
C GLU A 673 3.67 0.28 32.89
N GLY A 674 4.69 0.63 32.13
CA GLY A 674 4.67 1.80 31.26
C GLY A 674 5.73 1.78 30.20
N GLY A 675 5.52 2.59 29.19
CA GLY A 675 6.46 2.74 28.09
C GLY A 675 6.36 4.12 27.46
N LEU A 676 7.50 4.69 27.13
CA LEU A 676 7.64 5.92 26.34
C LEU A 676 8.56 5.63 25.17
N SER A 677 8.19 6.08 24.00
CA SER A 677 9.03 6.05 22.81
C SER A 677 8.99 7.41 22.12
N TYR A 678 10.11 7.81 21.59
CA TYR A 678 10.23 9.04 20.80
C TYR A 678 11.15 8.78 19.62
N MET A 679 10.79 9.32 18.47
CA MET A 679 11.54 9.22 17.22
C MET A 679 11.70 10.61 16.60
N TYR A 680 12.90 10.92 16.14
CA TYR A 680 13.22 12.15 15.44
C TYR A 680 13.78 11.83 14.05
N SER A 681 13.08 12.29 13.02
CA SER A 681 13.41 12.07 11.61
C SER A 681 13.87 13.35 10.90
N GLY A 682 13.96 14.50 11.60
CA GLY A 682 14.27 15.79 11.00
C GLY A 682 15.68 15.91 10.38
N LEU A 683 16.55 14.90 10.60
CA LEU A 683 17.84 14.80 9.90
C LEU A 683 17.73 14.11 8.52
N GLY A 684 16.52 13.70 8.13
CA GLY A 684 16.29 12.86 6.95
C GLY A 684 16.83 11.44 7.16
N ASN A 685 18.12 11.27 7.08
CA ASN A 685 18.83 10.02 7.33
C ASN A 685 20.18 10.32 8.01
N PRO A 686 20.38 9.98 9.29
CA PRO A 686 19.70 8.94 10.09
C PRO A 686 18.40 9.39 10.79
N VAL A 687 17.67 8.38 11.29
CA VAL A 687 16.57 8.58 12.24
C VAL A 687 17.06 8.26 13.66
N LEU A 688 16.76 9.13 14.62
CA LEU A 688 17.11 8.96 16.01
C LEU A 688 15.91 8.44 16.81
N GLY A 689 16.14 7.54 17.75
CA GLY A 689 15.10 6.99 18.62
C GLY A 689 15.51 7.02 20.09
N LEU A 690 14.53 7.28 20.97
CA LEU A 690 14.65 7.14 22.42
C LEU A 690 13.52 6.25 22.92
N ARG A 691 13.82 5.36 23.83
CA ARG A 691 12.82 4.48 24.46
C ARG A 691 13.08 4.31 25.94
N ALA A 692 12.00 4.35 26.72
CA ALA A 692 12.03 3.98 28.14
C ALA A 692 10.84 3.04 28.41
N SER A 693 11.05 1.99 29.21
CA SER A 693 9.95 1.07 29.54
C SER A 693 10.14 0.43 30.91
N GLN A 694 9.02 0.08 31.53
CA GLN A 694 8.92 -0.81 32.71
C GLN A 694 7.91 -1.90 32.41
N ARG A 695 8.31 -3.17 32.67
CA ARG A 695 7.49 -4.35 32.40
C ARG A 695 7.64 -5.38 33.53
N TRP A 696 6.59 -6.15 33.75
CA TRP A 696 6.56 -7.28 34.67
C TRP A 696 6.32 -8.57 33.88
N ASP A 697 7.17 -9.58 34.14
CA ASP A 697 7.06 -10.90 33.52
C ASP A 697 7.32 -12.01 34.54
N ASP A 698 6.97 -13.22 34.15
CA ASP A 698 7.36 -14.44 34.89
C ASP A 698 8.88 -14.71 34.69
N ASP A 699 9.61 -14.94 35.78
CA ASP A 699 11.02 -15.42 35.77
C ASP A 699 11.11 -16.95 35.86
N GLY A 700 9.98 -17.63 35.77
CA GLY A 700 9.83 -19.08 35.93
C GLY A 700 9.79 -19.57 37.39
N PRO A 701 9.20 -20.74 37.61
CA PRO A 701 9.15 -21.34 38.93
C PRO A 701 10.54 -21.81 39.38
N ARG A 702 10.85 -21.65 40.67
CA ARG A 702 12.09 -22.10 41.29
C ARG A 702 11.78 -23.21 42.28
N LEU A 703 12.54 -24.29 42.28
CA LEU A 703 12.45 -25.32 43.32
C LEU A 703 13.47 -24.99 44.43
N ALA A 704 12.97 -24.79 45.65
CA ALA A 704 13.82 -24.50 46.81
C ALA A 704 13.32 -25.24 48.05
N ARG A 705 14.18 -25.46 49.02
CA ARG A 705 13.82 -25.96 50.34
C ARG A 705 13.67 -24.80 51.31
N ARG A 706 12.59 -24.76 52.06
CA ARG A 706 12.35 -23.73 53.11
C ARG A 706 13.39 -23.78 54.22
N ASN A 707 13.85 -24.98 54.58
CA ASN A 707 14.89 -25.21 55.58
C ASN A 707 15.69 -26.45 55.21
N GLN A 708 16.88 -26.65 55.83
CA GLN A 708 17.61 -27.93 55.75
C GLN A 708 16.74 -29.09 56.24
N GLY A 709 16.43 -30.03 55.31
CA GLY A 709 15.56 -31.18 55.61
C GLY A 709 14.08 -31.02 55.23
N ALA A 710 13.62 -29.84 54.84
CA ALA A 710 12.27 -29.66 54.34
C ALA A 710 12.12 -30.22 52.89
N PRO A 711 10.91 -30.66 52.47
CA PRO A 711 10.67 -31.03 51.10
C PRO A 711 10.90 -29.84 50.16
N LEU A 712 11.19 -30.15 48.89
CA LEU A 712 11.24 -29.13 47.85
C LEU A 712 9.90 -28.45 47.67
N ASP A 713 9.87 -27.14 47.68
CA ASP A 713 8.70 -26.31 47.43
C ASP A 713 8.88 -25.50 46.15
N THR A 714 7.78 -25.16 45.47
CA THR A 714 7.80 -24.36 44.27
C THR A 714 7.61 -22.88 44.63
N LEU A 715 8.58 -22.09 44.28
CA LEU A 715 8.58 -20.65 44.49
C LEU A 715 8.33 -19.94 43.16
N TYR A 716 7.48 -18.96 43.20
CA TYR A 716 7.16 -18.16 42.01
C TYR A 716 7.82 -16.77 42.09
N VAL A 717 8.48 -16.39 41.03
CA VAL A 717 9.29 -15.16 40.97
C VAL A 717 8.77 -14.26 39.87
N LEU A 718 8.45 -13.01 40.22
CA LEU A 718 8.18 -11.94 39.26
C LEU A 718 9.48 -11.22 38.89
N LYS A 719 9.68 -10.97 37.61
CA LYS A 719 10.76 -10.13 37.11
C LYS A 719 10.21 -8.76 36.69
N ARG A 720 10.76 -7.70 37.28
CA ARG A 720 10.58 -6.33 36.81
C ARG A 720 11.77 -5.95 35.94
N GLU A 721 11.52 -5.60 34.71
CA GLU A 721 12.51 -5.06 33.79
C GLU A 721 12.22 -3.58 33.51
N ARG A 722 13.20 -2.71 33.72
CA ARG A 722 13.19 -1.30 33.32
C ARG A 722 14.30 -1.07 32.33
N SER A 723 14.04 -0.32 31.27
CA SER A 723 15.05 -0.04 30.27
C SER A 723 14.97 1.40 29.77
N VAL A 724 16.14 1.95 29.46
CA VAL A 724 16.28 3.20 28.71
C VAL A 724 17.28 2.96 27.59
N SER A 725 16.94 3.31 26.37
CA SER A 725 17.83 3.13 25.22
C SER A 725 17.69 4.27 24.20
N ALA A 726 18.79 4.53 23.52
CA ALA A 726 18.84 5.40 22.35
C ALA A 726 19.21 4.57 21.11
N SER A 727 18.74 4.98 19.96
CA SER A 727 19.04 4.31 18.70
C SER A 727 19.29 5.29 17.56
N VAL A 728 20.08 4.85 16.60
CA VAL A 728 20.37 5.53 15.33
C VAL A 728 20.14 4.54 14.21
N SER A 729 19.32 4.90 13.22
CA SER A 729 18.94 4.03 12.11
C SER A 729 19.17 4.72 10.79
N PHE A 730 19.90 4.04 9.90
CA PHE A 730 20.14 4.44 8.52
C PHE A 730 19.34 3.52 7.60
N SER A 731 18.73 4.08 6.56
CA SER A 731 18.03 3.28 5.54
C SER A 731 18.32 3.82 4.14
N ARG A 732 18.51 2.93 3.19
CA ARG A 732 18.63 3.25 1.77
C ARG A 732 17.72 2.34 0.95
N PRO A 733 16.56 2.83 0.56
CA PRO A 733 15.73 2.15 -0.42
C PRO A 733 16.29 2.36 -1.83
N SER A 734 16.06 1.42 -2.71
CA SER A 734 16.01 1.55 -4.15
C SER A 734 14.83 0.70 -4.63
N TRP A 735 14.36 0.87 -5.84
CA TRP A 735 13.22 0.09 -6.26
C TRP A 735 13.49 -1.43 -6.34
N ARG A 736 14.73 -1.84 -6.45
CA ARG A 736 15.14 -3.28 -6.49
C ARG A 736 15.60 -3.83 -5.15
N ARG A 737 15.98 -2.97 -4.20
CA ARG A 737 16.60 -3.39 -2.95
C ARG A 737 16.33 -2.38 -1.83
N SER A 738 16.01 -2.87 -0.65
CA SER A 738 16.03 -2.06 0.57
C SER A 738 17.17 -2.51 1.48
N THR A 739 17.85 -1.54 2.10
CA THR A 739 18.93 -1.81 3.05
C THR A 739 18.74 -0.93 4.28
N SER A 740 18.92 -1.48 5.47
CA SER A 740 18.94 -0.71 6.70
C SER A 740 20.02 -1.18 7.67
N LEU A 741 20.57 -0.22 8.42
CA LEU A 741 21.55 -0.43 9.46
C LEU A 741 21.10 0.36 10.69
N SER A 742 20.99 -0.31 11.85
CA SER A 742 20.57 0.33 13.08
C SER A 742 21.50 -0.03 14.21
N PHE A 743 21.80 0.97 15.04
CA PHE A 743 22.56 0.80 16.28
C PHE A 743 21.66 1.23 17.43
N SER A 744 21.69 0.51 18.54
CA SER A 744 21.07 0.93 19.78
C SER A 744 21.97 0.70 20.97
N GLY A 745 21.89 1.59 21.95
CA GLY A 745 22.60 1.47 23.21
C GLY A 745 21.74 1.93 24.37
N GLY A 746 21.86 1.25 25.50
CA GLY A 746 21.04 1.55 26.66
C GLY A 746 21.44 0.81 27.91
N VAL A 747 20.62 0.99 28.93
CA VAL A 747 20.77 0.31 30.23
C VAL A 747 19.45 -0.37 30.58
N VAL A 748 19.58 -1.60 31.09
CA VAL A 748 18.46 -2.41 31.58
C VAL A 748 18.68 -2.68 33.07
N TRP A 749 17.66 -2.44 33.87
CA TRP A 749 17.62 -2.79 35.29
C TRP A 749 16.64 -3.96 35.47
N GLU A 750 17.12 -5.05 36.03
CA GLU A 750 16.31 -6.24 36.35
C GLU A 750 16.19 -6.40 37.86
N ASP A 751 14.99 -6.34 38.36
CA ASP A 751 14.68 -6.68 39.74
C ASP A 751 13.79 -7.96 39.77
N ARG A 752 13.97 -8.78 40.76
CA ARG A 752 13.17 -9.98 40.98
C ARG A 752 12.44 -9.89 42.30
N GLU A 753 11.21 -10.26 42.32
CA GLU A 753 10.33 -10.26 43.50
C GLU A 753 9.75 -11.66 43.70
N LEU A 754 9.96 -12.18 44.88
CA LEU A 754 9.38 -13.46 45.30
C LEU A 754 7.94 -13.24 45.79
N LEU A 755 6.98 -14.00 45.27
CA LEU A 755 5.58 -13.87 45.64
C LEU A 755 5.22 -14.61 46.93
N ASP A 756 6.12 -15.30 47.55
CA ASP A 756 5.87 -16.14 48.75
C ASP A 756 6.61 -15.58 49.97
N ASP A 757 5.87 -15.03 50.94
CA ASP A 757 6.42 -14.34 52.11
C ASP A 757 6.95 -15.29 53.23
N ALA A 758 6.92 -16.60 53.02
CA ALA A 758 7.19 -17.60 54.04
C ALA A 758 8.64 -18.10 54.12
N LEU A 759 9.59 -17.40 53.44
CA LEU A 759 11.00 -17.83 53.41
C LEU A 759 11.87 -17.10 54.43
N GLU A 760 12.89 -17.82 54.92
CA GLU A 760 13.97 -17.24 55.70
C GLU A 760 14.64 -16.07 54.95
N PRO A 761 15.02 -14.97 55.64
CA PRO A 761 15.59 -13.79 55.03
C PRO A 761 16.82 -14.08 54.16
N SER A 762 17.63 -15.06 54.49
CA SER A 762 18.81 -15.49 53.71
C SER A 762 18.45 -16.18 52.40
N ALA A 763 17.34 -16.92 52.36
CA ALA A 763 16.85 -17.57 51.15
C ALA A 763 16.13 -16.56 50.24
N VAL A 764 15.39 -15.62 50.82
CA VAL A 764 14.77 -14.49 50.10
C VAL A 764 15.85 -13.67 49.40
N TYR A 765 16.98 -13.41 50.06
CA TYR A 765 18.07 -12.63 49.48
C TYR A 765 18.76 -13.32 48.28
N LYS A 766 18.89 -14.64 48.31
CA LYS A 766 19.44 -15.43 47.20
C LYS A 766 18.53 -15.48 45.98
N LEU A 767 17.23 -15.36 46.19
CA LEU A 767 16.18 -15.44 45.15
C LEU A 767 15.76 -14.06 44.64
N ASN A 768 15.68 -13.08 45.54
CA ASN A 768 15.46 -11.67 45.22
C ASN A 768 16.80 -10.97 44.99
N ARG A 769 17.36 -11.15 43.81
CA ARG A 769 18.58 -10.44 43.44
C ARG A 769 18.22 -8.97 43.10
N PRO A 770 18.47 -8.00 44.02
CA PRO A 770 18.08 -6.63 43.75
C PRO A 770 19.03 -5.97 42.77
N GLY A 771 18.47 -5.23 41.81
CA GLY A 771 19.20 -4.18 41.14
C GLY A 771 20.28 -4.60 40.16
N THR A 772 20.11 -5.73 39.43
CA THR A 772 21.03 -6.06 38.35
C THR A 772 20.94 -4.99 37.27
N GLN A 773 22.06 -4.37 36.96
CA GLN A 773 22.16 -3.38 35.84
C GLN A 773 22.95 -4.00 34.70
N LEU A 774 22.41 -3.93 33.50
CA LEU A 774 23.03 -4.42 32.29
C LEU A 774 23.18 -3.24 31.31
N SER A 775 24.37 -3.06 30.76
CA SER A 775 24.46 -2.31 29.50
C SER A 775 23.91 -3.19 28.38
N ASP A 776 23.28 -2.58 27.40
CA ASP A 776 22.66 -3.30 26.28
C ASP A 776 22.99 -2.55 24.98
N PHE A 777 23.87 -3.12 24.18
CA PHE A 777 24.26 -2.58 22.89
C PHE A 777 23.88 -3.55 21.79
N SER A 778 23.28 -3.06 20.71
CA SER A 778 23.00 -3.89 19.54
C SER A 778 23.26 -3.16 18.23
N ALA A 779 23.67 -3.94 17.24
CA ALA A 779 23.74 -3.53 15.84
C ALA A 779 22.90 -4.49 15.01
N SER A 780 22.05 -3.97 14.13
CA SER A 780 21.26 -4.79 13.22
C SER A 780 21.41 -4.32 11.77
N PHE A 781 21.53 -5.29 10.89
CA PHE A 781 21.61 -5.10 9.45
C PHE A 781 20.46 -5.85 8.77
N TYR A 782 19.81 -5.20 7.83
CA TYR A 782 18.79 -5.81 6.99
C TYR A 782 19.00 -5.42 5.54
N VAL A 783 18.90 -6.40 4.67
CA VAL A 783 18.88 -6.19 3.22
C VAL A 783 17.81 -7.10 2.61
N SER A 784 17.03 -6.56 1.66
CA SER A 784 15.98 -7.32 0.99
C SER A 784 15.87 -6.94 -0.48
N THR A 785 15.77 -7.95 -1.31
CA THR A 785 15.28 -7.88 -2.69
C THR A 785 13.97 -8.66 -2.85
N ALA A 786 13.40 -9.14 -1.72
CA ALA A 786 12.18 -9.93 -1.70
C ALA A 786 10.97 -9.08 -2.12
N ARG A 787 10.13 -9.63 -2.99
CA ARG A 787 8.93 -9.01 -3.53
C ARG A 787 7.75 -9.97 -3.50
N GLY A 788 6.57 -9.41 -3.26
CA GLY A 788 5.30 -10.05 -3.51
C GLY A 788 4.64 -9.46 -4.75
N HIS A 789 3.70 -10.17 -5.32
CA HIS A 789 2.86 -9.70 -6.43
C HIS A 789 1.39 -9.77 -6.02
N SER A 790 0.52 -9.02 -6.70
CA SER A 790 -0.88 -8.82 -6.26
C SER A 790 -1.65 -10.13 -6.04
N PHE A 791 -1.43 -11.15 -6.85
CA PHE A 791 -2.08 -12.44 -6.65
C PHE A 791 -1.44 -13.31 -5.56
N GLN A 792 -0.22 -13.02 -5.11
CA GLN A 792 0.48 -13.82 -4.11
C GLN A 792 0.02 -13.52 -2.67
N MET A 793 0.21 -14.46 -1.77
CA MET A 793 -0.04 -14.31 -0.34
C MET A 793 1.25 -14.14 0.50
N GLY A 794 2.35 -13.73 -0.11
CA GLY A 794 3.63 -13.59 0.57
C GLY A 794 4.75 -13.27 -0.41
N GLY A 795 5.99 -13.46 -0.01
CA GLY A 795 7.14 -13.30 -0.89
C GLY A 795 7.04 -14.27 -2.07
N ALA A 796 7.26 -13.76 -3.29
CA ALA A 796 7.19 -14.51 -4.54
C ALA A 796 8.54 -14.63 -5.22
N ARG A 797 9.42 -13.64 -5.08
CA ARG A 797 10.73 -13.57 -5.74
C ARG A 797 11.74 -12.82 -4.88
N GLY A 798 13.03 -13.18 -5.01
CA GLY A 798 14.12 -12.48 -4.33
C GLY A 798 14.48 -13.09 -2.98
N ALA A 799 15.26 -12.35 -2.21
CA ALA A 799 15.76 -12.82 -0.93
C ALA A 799 15.85 -11.69 0.10
N SER A 800 15.89 -12.05 1.36
CA SER A 800 16.18 -11.12 2.45
C SER A 800 17.17 -11.73 3.44
N LEU A 801 17.97 -10.86 4.05
CA LEU A 801 18.90 -11.18 5.12
C LEU A 801 18.68 -10.20 6.27
N PHE A 802 18.53 -10.73 7.46
CA PHE A 802 18.53 -9.98 8.71
C PHE A 802 19.59 -10.55 9.63
N VAL A 803 20.42 -9.70 10.22
CA VAL A 803 21.39 -10.06 11.25
C VAL A 803 21.36 -9.03 12.36
N ARG A 804 21.34 -9.48 13.60
CA ARG A 804 21.52 -8.62 14.78
C ARG A 804 22.61 -9.21 15.68
N ALA A 805 23.56 -8.40 16.04
CA ALA A 805 24.50 -8.66 17.12
C ALA A 805 24.10 -7.81 18.33
N ARG A 806 24.15 -8.38 19.52
CA ARG A 806 23.81 -7.73 20.79
C ARG A 806 24.81 -8.11 21.85
N VAL A 807 25.25 -7.14 22.63
CA VAL A 807 26.17 -7.31 23.75
C VAL A 807 25.50 -6.73 24.99
N ARG A 808 25.39 -7.56 26.01
CA ARG A 808 24.93 -7.17 27.35
C ARG A 808 26.04 -7.42 28.34
N ASN A 809 26.42 -6.41 29.12
CA ASN A 809 27.40 -6.57 30.19
C ASN A 809 26.78 -6.16 31.51
N GLU A 810 27.01 -6.96 32.54
CA GLU A 810 26.58 -6.61 33.88
C GLU A 810 27.49 -5.49 34.43
N LEU A 811 26.88 -4.36 34.81
CA LEU A 811 27.56 -3.13 35.24
C LEU A 811 27.82 -3.08 36.74
N SER A 812 27.03 -3.80 37.56
CA SER A 812 27.17 -3.78 39.02
C SER A 812 26.69 -5.09 39.64
N LEU A 813 27.66 -5.91 40.03
CA LEU A 813 27.49 -6.87 41.14
C LEU A 813 28.07 -6.17 42.39
N PRO A 814 27.29 -5.98 43.43
CA PRO A 814 27.89 -5.62 44.71
C PRO A 814 28.92 -6.69 45.11
N ASP A 815 30.17 -6.32 45.39
CA ASP A 815 31.26 -7.21 45.70
C ASP A 815 30.93 -8.18 46.83
N SER A 816 30.08 -7.76 47.78
CA SER A 816 29.54 -8.58 48.89
C SER A 816 28.63 -9.74 48.42
N LEU A 817 28.15 -9.76 47.18
CA LEU A 817 27.22 -10.75 46.64
C LEU A 817 27.86 -11.67 45.59
N ALA A 818 29.00 -11.29 45.01
CA ALA A 818 29.65 -12.03 43.93
C ALA A 818 29.93 -13.50 44.25
N GLY A 819 30.21 -13.80 45.50
CA GLY A 819 30.46 -15.20 45.94
C GLY A 819 29.18 -15.95 46.38
N VAL A 820 28.06 -15.27 46.58
CA VAL A 820 26.81 -15.84 47.13
C VAL A 820 25.74 -16.06 46.07
N VAL A 821 25.69 -15.22 45.06
CA VAL A 821 24.59 -15.16 44.08
C VAL A 821 24.89 -15.83 42.74
N GLY A 822 26.14 -16.30 42.58
CA GLY A 822 26.58 -17.01 41.34
C GLY A 822 26.25 -16.27 40.05
N SER A 823 27.20 -16.30 39.14
CA SER A 823 27.21 -15.92 37.74
C SER A 823 26.76 -14.50 37.34
N ASP A 824 27.70 -13.79 36.80
CA ASP A 824 27.55 -12.68 35.86
C ASP A 824 26.44 -12.99 34.80
N ARG A 825 25.62 -12.02 34.44
CA ARG A 825 24.56 -12.13 33.44
C ARG A 825 24.93 -11.55 32.09
N SER A 826 26.20 -11.31 31.89
CA SER A 826 26.69 -10.81 30.60
C SER A 826 26.43 -11.84 29.48
N THR A 827 25.96 -11.33 28.34
CA THR A 827 25.66 -12.15 27.17
C THR A 827 26.07 -11.44 25.91
N ASP A 828 26.69 -12.18 25.00
CA ASP A 828 26.89 -11.81 23.62
C ASP A 828 25.93 -12.65 22.75
N GLU A 829 25.12 -12.03 21.91
CA GLU A 829 24.13 -12.69 21.08
C GLU A 829 24.33 -12.31 19.62
N VAL A 830 24.24 -13.28 18.74
CA VAL A 830 24.05 -13.06 17.32
C VAL A 830 22.85 -13.87 16.85
N ILE A 831 21.89 -13.19 16.23
CA ILE A 831 20.75 -13.83 15.56
C ILE A 831 20.73 -13.46 14.10
N GLY A 832 20.24 -14.37 13.27
CA GLY A 832 20.10 -14.10 11.85
C GLY A 832 18.95 -14.85 11.22
N ARG A 833 18.43 -14.28 10.14
CA ARG A 833 17.40 -14.89 9.29
C ARG A 833 17.71 -14.64 7.83
N VAL A 834 17.64 -15.70 7.04
CA VAL A 834 17.71 -15.67 5.58
C VAL A 834 16.39 -16.19 5.05
N GLN A 835 15.82 -15.52 4.06
CA GLN A 835 14.62 -15.98 3.35
C GLN A 835 14.87 -15.84 1.85
N GLY A 836 14.41 -16.82 1.07
CA GLY A 836 14.53 -16.81 -0.38
C GLY A 836 13.24 -17.28 -1.02
N TYR A 837 12.91 -16.71 -2.17
CA TYR A 837 11.71 -17.00 -2.94
C TYR A 837 12.06 -17.12 -4.41
N LEU A 838 11.69 -18.25 -5.00
CA LEU A 838 11.87 -18.53 -6.41
C LEU A 838 10.51 -18.80 -7.04
N PRO A 839 10.06 -17.92 -7.96
CA PRO A 839 8.85 -18.21 -8.73
C PRO A 839 9.09 -19.38 -9.67
N VAL A 840 8.11 -20.24 -9.80
CA VAL A 840 8.09 -21.40 -10.69
C VAL A 840 6.85 -21.30 -11.56
N ASP A 841 7.02 -21.44 -12.85
CA ASP A 841 5.89 -21.44 -13.77
C ASP A 841 5.02 -22.69 -13.53
N GLY A 842 3.72 -22.47 -13.48
CA GLY A 842 2.76 -23.52 -13.20
C GLY A 842 1.32 -23.06 -13.48
N PRO A 843 0.36 -23.98 -13.53
CA PRO A 843 -1.03 -23.64 -13.77
C PRO A 843 -1.63 -22.84 -12.61
N GLY A 844 -2.61 -21.99 -12.91
CA GLY A 844 -3.37 -21.24 -11.93
C GLY A 844 -3.27 -19.73 -12.08
N PHE A 845 -3.96 -19.03 -11.16
CA PHE A 845 -4.10 -17.58 -11.19
C PHE A 845 -2.85 -16.82 -10.71
N ALA A 846 -1.89 -17.50 -10.09
CA ALA A 846 -0.62 -16.93 -9.58
C ALA A 846 0.53 -17.87 -9.89
N SER A 847 1.78 -17.37 -9.85
CA SER A 847 2.96 -18.21 -9.96
C SER A 847 3.07 -19.16 -8.76
N HIS A 848 3.55 -20.37 -8.98
CA HIS A 848 4.00 -21.23 -7.90
C HIS A 848 5.27 -20.64 -7.27
N VAL A 849 5.53 -20.93 -6.01
CA VAL A 849 6.71 -20.38 -5.32
C VAL A 849 7.41 -21.48 -4.53
N PHE A 850 8.70 -21.66 -4.80
CA PHE A 850 9.58 -22.38 -3.90
C PHE A 850 10.18 -21.39 -2.92
N ALA A 851 9.87 -21.54 -1.62
CA ALA A 851 10.29 -20.65 -0.57
C ALA A 851 11.19 -21.38 0.44
N VAL A 852 12.27 -20.73 0.85
CA VAL A 852 13.19 -21.23 1.87
C VAL A 852 13.39 -20.20 2.97
N ARG A 853 13.56 -20.69 4.20
CA ARG A 853 13.92 -19.87 5.35
C ARG A 853 14.95 -20.61 6.19
N GLY A 854 16.01 -19.90 6.57
CA GLY A 854 16.94 -20.30 7.61
C GLY A 854 16.98 -19.26 8.71
N THR A 855 16.93 -19.69 9.96
CA THR A 855 17.02 -18.79 11.13
C THR A 855 18.02 -19.42 12.10
N PHE A 856 18.89 -18.62 12.69
CA PHE A 856 19.86 -19.09 13.67
C PHE A 856 20.01 -18.10 14.83
N GLY A 857 20.43 -18.63 15.95
CA GLY A 857 20.80 -17.89 17.15
C GLY A 857 22.01 -18.50 17.81
N VAL A 858 22.94 -17.65 18.24
CA VAL A 858 24.15 -18.00 18.97
C VAL A 858 24.29 -17.06 20.15
N ALA A 859 24.44 -17.59 21.35
CA ALA A 859 24.66 -16.79 22.54
C ALA A 859 25.87 -17.32 23.33
N HIS A 860 26.67 -16.42 23.86
CA HIS A 860 27.83 -16.70 24.73
C HIS A 860 27.72 -15.89 26.03
N GLY A 861 28.53 -16.23 26.99
CA GLY A 861 28.62 -15.59 28.28
C GLY A 861 27.77 -16.25 29.37
N PRO A 862 28.01 -15.87 30.62
CA PRO A 862 27.38 -16.49 31.80
C PRO A 862 25.84 -16.33 31.80
N GLY A 863 25.29 -15.25 31.25
CA GLY A 863 23.84 -15.02 31.15
C GLY A 863 23.13 -15.90 30.13
N ALA A 864 23.87 -16.62 29.29
CA ALA A 864 23.33 -17.52 28.26
C ALA A 864 23.25 -19.00 28.73
N ASP A 865 23.52 -19.29 29.99
CA ASP A 865 23.66 -20.64 30.52
C ASP A 865 22.37 -21.46 30.60
N ILE A 866 21.20 -20.85 30.48
CA ILE A 866 19.93 -21.54 30.67
C ILE A 866 19.00 -21.21 29.50
N GLY A 867 18.83 -22.20 28.55
CA GLY A 867 17.74 -22.20 27.56
C GLY A 867 17.50 -20.89 26.84
N TYR A 868 18.52 -20.27 26.27
CA TYR A 868 18.48 -18.92 25.73
C TYR A 868 17.61 -18.81 24.47
N PHE A 869 17.66 -19.81 23.58
CA PHE A 869 16.85 -19.91 22.39
C PHE A 869 15.96 -21.14 22.46
N ASP A 870 14.71 -20.96 22.09
CA ASP A 870 13.70 -22.01 22.01
C ASP A 870 13.38 -22.36 20.56
N VAL A 871 13.41 -23.66 20.23
CA VAL A 871 13.00 -24.21 18.94
C VAL A 871 11.69 -25.00 19.10
N GLY A 872 10.75 -24.83 18.18
CA GLY A 872 9.50 -25.56 18.14
C GLY A 872 8.27 -24.71 17.91
N GLY A 873 7.12 -25.36 17.68
CA GLY A 873 5.85 -24.71 17.47
C GLY A 873 5.61 -24.18 16.05
N ALA A 874 4.35 -23.93 15.73
CA ALA A 874 3.96 -23.25 14.49
C ALA A 874 3.83 -21.77 14.75
N SER A 875 4.59 -20.94 14.01
CA SER A 875 4.49 -19.48 14.09
C SER A 875 3.13 -19.02 13.55
N GLY A 876 2.40 -18.23 14.35
CA GLY A 876 1.36 -17.36 13.83
C GLY A 876 1.96 -16.05 13.36
N SER A 877 1.21 -15.15 12.71
CA SER A 877 1.65 -13.78 12.58
C SER A 877 1.69 -13.18 13.98
N GLY A 878 2.84 -12.77 14.39
CA GLY A 878 2.95 -12.02 15.61
C GLY A 878 2.54 -10.58 15.49
N GLU A 879 2.22 -10.15 14.32
CA GLU A 879 1.51 -8.92 14.07
C GLU A 879 0.04 -9.20 14.35
N THR A 880 -0.27 -9.13 15.58
CA THR A 880 -1.61 -9.21 16.09
C THR A 880 -2.39 -8.02 15.54
N VAL A 881 -3.49 -8.33 14.93
CA VAL A 881 -4.57 -7.37 14.74
C VAL A 881 -4.94 -6.71 16.07
N THR A 882 -4.41 -7.15 17.23
CA THR A 882 -4.90 -6.68 18.52
C THR A 882 -3.99 -6.87 19.73
N GLY A 883 -2.78 -7.32 19.59
CA GLY A 883 -2.02 -7.69 20.79
C GLY A 883 -2.57 -8.88 21.57
N THR A 884 -3.67 -9.50 21.12
CA THR A 884 -4.27 -10.69 21.76
C THR A 884 -4.06 -11.93 20.89
N ASN A 885 -3.63 -13.02 21.50
CA ASN A 885 -3.38 -14.32 20.86
C ASN A 885 -4.69 -15.08 20.57
N LEU A 886 -5.67 -14.45 19.91
CA LEU A 886 -7.00 -15.05 19.77
C LEU A 886 -7.01 -16.35 18.98
N PHE A 887 -6.13 -16.50 17.99
CA PHE A 887 -6.06 -17.67 17.11
C PHE A 887 -4.64 -18.05 16.69
N GLY A 888 -3.62 -17.53 17.33
CA GLY A 888 -2.23 -17.85 16.99
C GLY A 888 -1.31 -17.60 18.17
N GLY A 889 -0.28 -18.39 18.32
CA GLY A 889 0.74 -18.15 19.34
C GLY A 889 1.55 -16.88 19.04
N SER A 890 2.32 -16.42 20.01
CA SER A 890 3.32 -15.37 19.84
C SER A 890 4.24 -15.67 18.65
N PRO A 891 4.84 -14.65 18.01
CA PRO A 891 5.84 -14.89 16.99
C PRO A 891 6.95 -15.76 17.56
N ILE A 892 7.23 -16.86 16.88
CA ILE A 892 8.29 -17.77 17.25
C ILE A 892 9.47 -17.47 16.34
N PHE A 893 10.61 -17.10 16.92
CA PHE A 893 11.80 -16.77 16.15
C PHE A 893 12.39 -18.00 15.42
N LEU A 894 12.36 -19.18 16.07
CA LEU A 894 12.87 -20.46 15.57
C LEU A 894 11.70 -21.49 15.46
N PRO A 895 10.73 -21.28 14.58
CA PRO A 895 9.58 -22.18 14.46
C PRO A 895 9.95 -23.52 13.85
N LEU A 896 9.28 -24.57 14.31
CA LEU A 896 9.41 -25.93 13.81
C LEU A 896 8.03 -26.61 13.91
N ARG A 897 7.31 -26.65 12.81
CA ARG A 897 5.94 -27.18 12.73
C ARG A 897 5.94 -28.69 13.06
N GLY A 898 4.87 -29.17 13.65
CA GLY A 898 4.76 -30.57 14.09
C GLY A 898 5.28 -30.83 15.51
N TYR A 899 6.03 -29.90 16.08
CA TYR A 899 6.55 -30.01 17.45
C TYR A 899 5.85 -29.01 18.37
N ARG A 900 5.84 -29.31 19.68
CA ARG A 900 5.39 -28.32 20.69
C ARG A 900 6.36 -27.13 20.75
N THR A 901 5.86 -26.02 21.23
CA THR A 901 6.69 -24.84 21.51
C THR A 901 7.79 -25.20 22.52
N SER A 902 9.00 -24.70 22.30
CA SER A 902 10.17 -24.96 23.19
C SER A 902 10.46 -26.46 23.38
N ILE A 903 10.33 -27.24 22.31
CA ILE A 903 10.68 -28.68 22.35
C ILE A 903 12.14 -28.91 22.67
N ARG A 904 13.00 -27.97 22.23
CA ARG A 904 14.42 -27.90 22.57
C ARG A 904 14.84 -26.46 22.84
N SER A 905 15.73 -26.29 23.79
CA SER A 905 16.28 -24.98 24.17
C SER A 905 17.80 -25.07 24.28
N GLY A 906 18.52 -23.96 24.00
CA GLY A 906 19.96 -23.95 24.07
C GLY A 906 20.60 -22.61 23.75
N ARG A 907 21.92 -22.50 23.89
CA ARG A 907 22.73 -21.34 23.48
C ARG A 907 22.90 -21.23 21.98
N TYR A 908 22.86 -22.35 21.31
CA TYR A 908 23.01 -22.49 19.87
C TYR A 908 21.71 -23.07 19.35
N ALA A 909 21.10 -22.40 18.41
CA ALA A 909 19.85 -22.86 17.84
C ALA A 909 19.73 -22.50 16.37
N TRP A 910 19.04 -23.32 15.62
CA TRP A 910 18.67 -23.02 14.24
C TRP A 910 17.35 -23.69 13.88
N SER A 911 16.66 -23.08 12.91
CA SER A 911 15.54 -23.70 12.20
C SER A 911 15.63 -23.39 10.71
N ALA A 912 15.26 -24.36 9.89
CA ALA A 912 15.18 -24.24 8.45
C ALA A 912 13.82 -24.73 7.99
N SER A 913 13.31 -24.13 6.93
CA SER A 913 12.05 -24.52 6.31
C SER A 913 12.18 -24.41 4.80
N ALA A 914 11.66 -25.40 4.08
CA ALA A 914 11.47 -25.35 2.64
C ALA A 914 9.99 -25.60 2.33
N GLU A 915 9.39 -24.77 1.50
CA GLU A 915 7.98 -24.86 1.11
C GLU A 915 7.82 -24.75 -0.39
N TYR A 916 6.91 -25.54 -0.93
CA TYR A 916 6.40 -25.37 -2.28
C TYR A 916 4.95 -24.93 -2.20
N ARG A 917 4.66 -23.73 -2.68
CA ARG A 917 3.36 -23.07 -2.60
C ARG A 917 2.70 -23.06 -3.96
N VAL A 918 1.41 -23.38 -4.00
CA VAL A 918 0.62 -23.46 -5.23
C VAL A 918 -0.70 -22.69 -5.07
N PRO A 919 -1.15 -21.92 -6.08
CA PRO A 919 -2.48 -21.34 -6.09
C PRO A 919 -3.52 -22.45 -6.31
N LEU A 920 -4.56 -22.51 -5.46
CA LEU A 920 -5.61 -23.54 -5.55
C LEU A 920 -6.89 -22.99 -6.16
N ALA A 921 -7.38 -21.86 -5.64
CA ALA A 921 -8.64 -21.26 -6.12
C ALA A 921 -8.65 -19.75 -5.91
N LEU A 922 -9.24 -19.03 -6.85
CA LEU A 922 -9.59 -17.62 -6.79
C LEU A 922 -11.11 -17.52 -6.75
N PHE A 923 -11.66 -17.14 -5.60
CA PHE A 923 -13.10 -17.09 -5.40
C PHE A 923 -13.68 -15.71 -5.74
N ASN A 924 -13.03 -14.64 -5.29
CA ASN A 924 -13.55 -13.29 -5.39
C ASN A 924 -15.05 -13.24 -5.07
N TRP A 925 -15.44 -13.75 -3.90
CA TRP A 925 -16.83 -13.95 -3.52
C TRP A 925 -17.13 -13.29 -2.17
N GLY A 926 -18.17 -12.44 -2.15
CA GLY A 926 -18.68 -11.82 -0.95
C GLY A 926 -20.13 -12.24 -0.67
N LEU A 927 -20.53 -12.24 0.59
CA LEU A 927 -21.88 -12.60 1.03
C LEU A 927 -22.83 -11.39 0.92
N GLY A 928 -23.21 -11.00 -0.29
CA GLY A 928 -24.04 -9.80 -0.54
C GLY A 928 -23.40 -8.55 0.10
N ALA A 929 -24.21 -7.75 0.78
CA ALA A 929 -23.76 -6.56 1.52
C ALA A 929 -23.23 -6.86 2.94
N TRP A 930 -22.87 -8.12 3.25
CA TRP A 930 -22.27 -8.49 4.55
C TRP A 930 -20.76 -8.24 4.55
N PRO A 931 -20.16 -7.89 5.71
CA PRO A 931 -18.74 -7.55 5.81
C PRO A 931 -17.83 -8.79 5.82
N LEU A 932 -18.02 -9.70 4.87
CA LEU A 932 -17.27 -10.94 4.72
C LEU A 932 -17.04 -11.23 3.24
N HIS A 933 -15.77 -11.34 2.85
CA HIS A 933 -15.36 -11.64 1.49
C HIS A 933 -14.24 -12.69 1.50
N PHE A 934 -14.41 -13.73 0.69
CA PHE A 934 -13.41 -14.76 0.44
C PHE A 934 -12.74 -14.49 -0.91
N ASP A 935 -11.44 -14.28 -0.86
CA ASP A 935 -10.72 -13.90 -2.08
C ASP A 935 -10.07 -15.11 -2.76
N ARG A 936 -9.09 -15.75 -2.11
CA ARG A 936 -8.28 -16.80 -2.74
C ARG A 936 -7.72 -17.79 -1.72
N VAL A 937 -7.33 -18.95 -2.23
CA VAL A 937 -6.76 -20.05 -1.45
C VAL A 937 -5.48 -20.56 -2.09
N PHE A 938 -4.46 -20.75 -1.27
CA PHE A 938 -3.20 -21.41 -1.62
C PHE A 938 -3.02 -22.70 -0.85
N GLY A 939 -2.40 -23.69 -1.47
CA GLY A 939 -1.86 -24.86 -0.80
C GLY A 939 -0.33 -24.78 -0.68
N SER A 940 0.23 -25.42 0.32
CA SER A 940 1.67 -25.66 0.38
C SER A 940 2.00 -27.02 0.95
N VAL A 941 3.10 -27.57 0.50
CA VAL A 941 3.78 -28.70 1.15
C VAL A 941 5.12 -28.19 1.69
N PHE A 942 5.52 -28.71 2.84
CA PHE A 942 6.72 -28.22 3.49
C PHE A 942 7.53 -29.30 4.18
N ALA A 943 8.82 -29.00 4.37
CA ALA A 943 9.72 -29.71 5.24
C ALA A 943 10.43 -28.71 6.16
N ASP A 944 10.39 -28.97 7.46
CA ASP A 944 11.05 -28.17 8.48
C ASP A 944 12.12 -29.01 9.19
N ALA A 945 13.25 -28.39 9.52
CA ALA A 945 14.29 -28.99 10.33
C ALA A 945 14.82 -27.96 11.35
N GLY A 946 15.26 -28.41 12.51
CA GLY A 946 15.82 -27.52 13.52
C GLY A 946 16.44 -28.24 14.68
N ASN A 947 17.25 -27.50 15.42
CA ASN A 947 17.88 -27.99 16.65
C ASN A 947 18.22 -26.85 17.60
N ALA A 948 18.34 -27.18 18.87
CA ALA A 948 18.92 -26.30 19.87
C ALA A 948 19.80 -27.14 20.82
N TRP A 949 20.94 -26.59 21.20
CA TRP A 949 21.90 -27.24 22.12
C TRP A 949 22.71 -26.17 22.85
N GLY A 950 23.45 -26.59 23.90
CA GLY A 950 24.35 -25.72 24.65
C GLY A 950 24.68 -26.33 26.00
N PRO A 951 25.56 -25.70 26.80
CA PRO A 951 26.07 -26.31 28.02
C PRO A 951 24.95 -26.63 29.00
N ASP A 952 25.19 -27.74 29.70
CA ASP A 952 24.27 -28.30 30.71
C ASP A 952 24.23 -27.43 31.97
N ALA A 953 23.30 -26.53 32.03
CA ALA A 953 22.97 -25.80 33.25
C ALA A 953 21.59 -26.17 33.78
N SER A 954 21.11 -27.37 33.51
CA SER A 954 19.90 -27.85 34.13
C SER A 954 20.20 -28.45 35.49
N PRO A 955 19.60 -27.93 36.58
CA PRO A 955 19.65 -28.59 37.88
C PRO A 955 19.01 -29.99 37.86
N SER A 956 18.31 -30.36 36.83
CA SER A 956 17.60 -31.62 36.62
C SER A 956 18.41 -32.69 35.88
N GLY A 957 19.71 -32.44 35.54
CA GLY A 957 20.56 -33.46 34.91
C GLY A 957 20.19 -33.82 33.46
N PHE A 958 19.38 -33.01 32.79
CA PHE A 958 19.14 -33.17 31.35
C PHE A 958 20.38 -32.68 30.61
N ALA A 959 21.27 -33.59 30.28
CA ALA A 959 22.42 -33.35 29.42
C ALA A 959 21.88 -32.85 28.04
N ASN A 960 22.15 -31.61 27.71
CA ASN A 960 21.95 -31.10 26.32
C ASN A 960 23.05 -31.68 25.43
N VAL A 961 22.98 -32.97 25.25
CA VAL A 961 23.82 -33.66 24.28
C VAL A 961 23.41 -33.19 22.89
N ARG A 962 24.40 -32.97 22.02
CA ARG A 962 24.18 -32.68 20.61
C ARG A 962 23.41 -33.83 19.98
N ARG A 963 22.06 -33.65 19.89
CA ARG A 963 21.16 -34.66 19.35
C ARG A 963 20.99 -34.44 17.85
N ASP A 964 20.48 -35.45 17.15
CA ASP A 964 20.13 -35.33 15.75
C ASP A 964 19.09 -34.21 15.57
N PRO A 965 19.13 -33.49 14.44
CA PRO A 965 18.13 -32.47 14.15
C PRO A 965 16.71 -33.03 14.19
N LEU A 966 15.78 -32.26 14.74
CA LEU A 966 14.35 -32.51 14.60
C LEU A 966 13.93 -32.23 13.18
N VAL A 967 13.10 -33.08 12.59
CA VAL A 967 12.63 -32.95 11.21
C VAL A 967 11.13 -33.22 11.17
N SER A 968 10.39 -32.42 10.44
CA SER A 968 8.97 -32.64 10.18
C SER A 968 8.63 -32.35 8.72
N VAL A 969 7.55 -32.95 8.24
CA VAL A 969 6.96 -32.68 6.93
C VAL A 969 5.47 -32.42 7.09
N GLY A 970 4.89 -31.71 6.15
CA GLY A 970 3.47 -31.43 6.25
C GLY A 970 2.87 -30.71 5.06
N ALA A 971 1.59 -30.41 5.18
CA ALA A 971 0.85 -29.63 4.20
C ALA A 971 0.01 -28.57 4.91
N GLU A 972 -0.22 -27.46 4.24
CA GLU A 972 -0.98 -26.32 4.76
C GLU A 972 -1.87 -25.73 3.67
N ILE A 973 -3.07 -25.30 4.05
CA ILE A 973 -3.97 -24.49 3.24
C ILE A 973 -4.02 -23.10 3.87
N THR A 974 -3.87 -22.08 3.04
CA THR A 974 -3.95 -20.66 3.42
C THR A 974 -5.07 -20.01 2.65
N ALA A 975 -6.05 -19.43 3.34
CA ALA A 975 -7.15 -18.69 2.76
C ALA A 975 -7.02 -17.19 3.07
N GLN A 976 -7.21 -16.33 2.06
CA GLN A 976 -7.32 -14.88 2.21
C GLN A 976 -8.78 -14.52 2.41
N VAL A 977 -9.09 -13.88 3.54
CA VAL A 977 -10.44 -13.47 3.92
C VAL A 977 -10.41 -12.01 4.32
N LEU A 978 -11.33 -11.21 3.79
CA LEU A 978 -11.57 -9.84 4.23
C LEU A 978 -12.80 -9.84 5.15
N THR A 979 -12.63 -9.31 6.36
CA THR A 979 -13.71 -9.18 7.34
C THR A 979 -13.89 -7.71 7.70
N PHE A 980 -15.10 -7.35 8.12
CA PHE A 980 -15.42 -5.96 8.50
C PHE A 980 -15.07 -4.94 7.40
N TYR A 981 -15.14 -5.36 6.13
CA TYR A 981 -14.78 -4.63 4.91
C TYR A 981 -13.32 -4.15 4.82
N ARG A 982 -12.53 -4.20 5.91
CA ARG A 982 -11.18 -3.59 6.00
C ARG A 982 -10.11 -4.52 6.56
N VAL A 983 -10.49 -5.51 7.34
CA VAL A 983 -9.52 -6.38 8.03
C VAL A 983 -9.20 -7.59 7.15
N SER A 984 -8.06 -7.54 6.49
CA SER A 984 -7.55 -8.63 5.67
C SER A 984 -6.83 -9.67 6.54
N MET A 985 -7.34 -10.89 6.58
CA MET A 985 -6.80 -11.99 7.36
C MET A 985 -6.35 -13.14 6.47
N ARG A 986 -5.24 -13.79 6.84
CA ARG A 986 -4.79 -15.04 6.26
C ARG A 986 -5.02 -16.16 7.27
N VAL A 987 -6.01 -16.99 6.97
CA VAL A 987 -6.35 -18.15 7.81
C VAL A 987 -5.58 -19.34 7.29
N ARG A 988 -4.75 -19.93 8.13
CA ARG A 988 -3.85 -21.04 7.82
C ARG A 988 -4.26 -22.26 8.63
N THR A 989 -4.54 -23.36 7.95
CA THR A 989 -4.73 -24.65 8.59
C THR A 989 -3.80 -25.67 7.98
N GLY A 990 -3.16 -26.48 8.81
CA GLY A 990 -2.17 -27.43 8.34
C GLY A 990 -2.04 -28.64 9.22
N VAL A 991 -1.44 -29.66 8.65
CA VAL A 991 -1.02 -30.88 9.35
C VAL A 991 0.50 -31.03 9.19
N ALA A 992 1.17 -31.30 10.30
CA ALA A 992 2.61 -31.54 10.32
C ALA A 992 2.92 -32.86 11.06
N LEU A 993 3.76 -33.68 10.42
CA LEU A 993 4.18 -34.98 10.93
C LEU A 993 5.65 -34.89 11.37
N PRO A 994 5.97 -34.97 12.67
CA PRO A 994 7.33 -35.16 13.14
C PRO A 994 7.90 -36.49 12.62
N LEU A 995 9.14 -36.47 12.11
CA LEU A 995 9.86 -37.65 11.66
C LEU A 995 10.88 -38.14 12.70
N VAL A 996 11.25 -37.28 13.65
CA VAL A 996 12.22 -37.54 14.70
C VAL A 996 11.63 -37.05 16.02
N GLU A 997 11.62 -37.84 17.08
CA GLU A 997 11.14 -37.49 18.44
C GLU A 997 9.79 -36.77 18.49
N GLY A 998 8.70 -37.32 18.02
CA GLY A 998 7.39 -36.66 18.01
C GLY A 998 6.23 -37.55 18.46
N ASP A 999 5.15 -36.89 18.94
CA ASP A 999 3.94 -37.55 19.47
C ASP A 999 2.88 -37.84 18.39
N GLY A 1000 3.29 -37.96 17.11
CA GLY A 1000 2.39 -38.13 15.96
C GLY A 1000 2.04 -36.84 15.23
N ALA A 1001 1.12 -36.95 14.27
CA ALA A 1001 0.71 -35.80 13.46
C ALA A 1001 0.01 -34.71 14.30
N ARG A 1002 0.35 -33.46 14.03
CA ARG A 1002 -0.27 -32.31 14.69
C ARG A 1002 -1.03 -31.45 13.68
N ILE A 1003 -2.28 -31.17 14.02
CA ILE A 1003 -3.11 -30.21 13.27
C ILE A 1003 -2.98 -28.85 13.96
N TYR A 1004 -2.88 -27.78 13.18
CA TYR A 1004 -2.86 -26.42 13.69
C TYR A 1004 -3.72 -25.48 12.85
N LEU A 1005 -4.27 -24.47 13.53
CA LEU A 1005 -4.93 -23.31 12.93
C LEU A 1005 -4.18 -22.07 13.36
N ARG A 1006 -3.85 -21.18 12.42
CA ARG A 1006 -3.15 -19.92 12.66
C ARG A 1006 -3.73 -18.81 11.80
N ILE A 1007 -3.61 -17.59 12.27
CA ILE A 1007 -3.87 -16.40 11.47
C ILE A 1007 -2.53 -15.72 11.19
N GLY A 1008 -2.29 -15.33 9.94
CA GLY A 1008 -1.13 -14.60 9.51
C GLY A 1008 -0.32 -15.20 8.37
N VAL A 1009 0.81 -14.56 8.06
CA VAL A 1009 1.68 -14.97 6.93
C VAL A 1009 2.43 -16.27 7.25
N PRO A 1010 2.67 -17.14 6.24
CA PRO A 1010 3.41 -18.39 6.43
C PRO A 1010 4.86 -18.17 6.87
N PHE A 1011 5.51 -17.17 6.35
CA PHE A 1011 6.91 -16.82 6.63
C PHE A 1011 7.04 -15.36 7.01
#